data_fd1152cd0bbf7d3d02089ac79abd3476
#
_entry.id   fd1152cd0bbf7d3d02089ac79abd3476
#
_cell.length_a   1.000
_cell.length_b   1.000
_cell.length_c   1.000
_cell.angle_alpha   90.00
_cell.angle_beta   90.00
_cell.angle_gamma   90.00
#
_symmetry.space_group_name_H-M   'P 1'
#
loop_
_entity.id
_entity.type
_entity.pdbx_description
1 polymer ?
#
loop_
_entity_poly.entity_id
_entity_poly.type
_entity_poly.pdbx_seq_one_letter_code
_entity_poly.pdbx_strand_id
1 'polypeptide(L)'
;MRVALLAESFLPHMNGVTGSVLHVLRHLAEAGHETLVIAPKSGDVTADLHGARTELLRSVPLPSYPEVRVVFARAARLGALLRDFDPDVVHLASPFVLGWQGLAAADALRIPTVAVYQTDVVAYAQKYGLPHATALVEGHVTRLHRRATLTLAPSSASMRQLESLGVDRLRRWGRGVDAVRFAPAHRDDAWRAEIAPSGERIVGYVGRLAPEKQVDDLRAIAGVPNTRLVIVGDGPSRAALREAIPDAVFTGHLSGDALARVMAGFDVFVHPGESETFGQTIQEALASGVPVVATGVGGPLDLVRSSVDGWLYRPGDLDDLRARVSDLVGDEAKRQAFSRAAREAVAGRTWGALTADLVGHYREARELRTIDDNLLVRGARRPAARVASRTRGQWTRFVALGDSLTEGLCDQSRMPSGEYRGWADRLAELLAGTTDEGPFRYANLAVRSRRVRHLIDEQVPAALDLAPDLVSILIGANDLVGPHPVIPAIVAEVESAVRAVRRTGADVLLVTTFLPHRAAARLFARRFSAYNVELRRIASEQGAILLDLEAVAELGELPLWADDLVHLRSAGHRLVAYRAAEALGVPDARALLGLDEALHADDETPRGGWVTRDALPWLWRRVRGRTAGDGLSAKHSGYIELPTRGDRERLHTS
;
A
#
# COMPACT_ATOMS: atom_id res chain seq x y z
N MET A 1 -15.61 -14.22 -19.94
CA MET A 1 -14.92 -14.23 -18.63
C MET A 1 -15.94 -13.91 -17.55
N ARG A 2 -15.68 -14.41 -16.36
CA ARG A 2 -16.46 -14.11 -15.15
C ARG A 2 -15.66 -13.12 -14.30
N VAL A 3 -16.17 -11.92 -14.08
CA VAL A 3 -15.46 -10.82 -13.42
C VAL A 3 -16.18 -10.46 -12.11
N ALA A 4 -15.52 -10.58 -10.97
CA ALA A 4 -16.02 -10.07 -9.70
C ALA A 4 -15.48 -8.65 -9.47
N LEU A 5 -16.38 -7.66 -9.38
CA LEU A 5 -16.05 -6.26 -9.23
C LEU A 5 -16.43 -5.79 -7.82
N LEU A 6 -15.43 -5.31 -7.07
CA LEU A 6 -15.58 -4.80 -5.71
C LEU A 6 -15.44 -3.27 -5.71
N ALA A 7 -16.51 -2.57 -5.29
CA ALA A 7 -16.53 -1.10 -5.25
C ALA A 7 -17.03 -0.61 -3.89
N GLU A 8 -16.31 0.31 -3.25
CA GLU A 8 -16.70 0.92 -1.96
C GLU A 8 -17.55 2.18 -2.12
N SER A 9 -17.61 2.72 -3.33
CA SER A 9 -18.54 3.76 -3.75
C SER A 9 -19.43 3.19 -4.85
N PHE A 10 -20.74 3.20 -4.61
CA PHE A 10 -21.72 2.61 -5.52
C PHE A 10 -23.06 3.35 -5.41
N LEU A 11 -24.01 2.96 -6.26
CA LEU A 11 -25.36 3.52 -6.28
C LEU A 11 -26.04 3.48 -4.89
N PRO A 12 -26.88 4.46 -4.57
CA PRO A 12 -27.36 5.58 -5.39
C PRO A 12 -26.41 6.78 -5.50
N HIS A 13 -25.22 6.73 -4.84
CA HIS A 13 -24.25 7.83 -4.87
C HIS A 13 -23.46 7.82 -6.18
N MET A 14 -23.67 8.88 -6.98
CA MET A 14 -22.95 9.07 -8.26
C MET A 14 -21.69 9.89 -8.06
N ASN A 15 -20.55 9.29 -8.40
CA ASN A 15 -19.24 9.96 -8.48
C ASN A 15 -18.39 9.34 -9.59
N GLY A 16 -17.16 9.81 -9.78
CA GLY A 16 -16.29 9.33 -10.86
C GLY A 16 -15.99 7.82 -10.81
N VAL A 17 -15.94 7.21 -9.61
CA VAL A 17 -15.72 5.76 -9.44
C VAL A 17 -16.98 5.00 -9.85
N THR A 18 -18.13 5.39 -9.29
CA THR A 18 -19.43 4.77 -9.62
C THR A 18 -19.72 4.87 -11.11
N GLY A 19 -19.50 6.03 -11.73
CA GLY A 19 -19.66 6.21 -13.17
C GLY A 19 -18.80 5.27 -14.00
N SER A 20 -17.51 5.13 -13.64
CA SER A 20 -16.59 4.20 -14.31
C SER A 20 -17.05 2.74 -14.18
N VAL A 21 -17.49 2.34 -12.99
CA VAL A 21 -18.01 0.98 -12.74
C VAL A 21 -19.22 0.69 -13.62
N LEU A 22 -20.19 1.61 -13.72
CA LEU A 22 -21.38 1.41 -14.54
C LEU A 22 -21.05 1.27 -16.04
N HIS A 23 -20.13 2.09 -16.55
CA HIS A 23 -19.65 1.96 -17.93
C HIS A 23 -18.94 0.63 -18.17
N VAL A 24 -18.07 0.21 -17.24
CA VAL A 24 -17.39 -1.09 -17.32
C VAL A 24 -18.41 -2.24 -17.33
N LEU A 25 -19.41 -2.23 -16.44
CA LEU A 25 -20.45 -3.28 -16.39
C LEU A 25 -21.21 -3.37 -17.71
N ARG A 26 -21.63 -2.22 -18.26
CA ARG A 26 -22.34 -2.17 -19.55
C ARG A 26 -21.52 -2.83 -20.67
N HIS A 27 -20.28 -2.40 -20.85
CA HIS A 27 -19.45 -2.89 -21.96
C HIS A 27 -18.92 -4.32 -21.75
N LEU A 28 -18.77 -4.78 -20.49
CA LEU A 28 -18.51 -6.19 -20.20
C LEU A 28 -19.70 -7.07 -20.59
N ALA A 29 -20.93 -6.62 -20.28
CA ALA A 29 -22.15 -7.33 -20.68
C ALA A 29 -22.31 -7.35 -22.21
N GLU A 30 -22.12 -6.21 -22.89
CA GLU A 30 -22.13 -6.12 -24.37
C GLU A 30 -21.10 -7.07 -25.02
N ALA A 31 -19.96 -7.30 -24.35
CA ALA A 31 -18.91 -8.23 -24.78
C ALA A 31 -19.16 -9.69 -24.34
N GLY A 32 -20.30 -10.01 -23.74
CA GLY A 32 -20.68 -11.36 -23.32
C GLY A 32 -19.94 -11.88 -22.07
N HIS A 33 -19.49 -10.99 -21.19
CA HIS A 33 -18.86 -11.34 -19.92
C HIS A 33 -19.90 -11.38 -18.79
N GLU A 34 -19.78 -12.35 -17.88
CA GLU A 34 -20.58 -12.42 -16.66
C GLU A 34 -19.95 -11.58 -15.57
N THR A 35 -20.75 -10.82 -14.82
CA THR A 35 -20.26 -9.93 -13.78
C THR A 35 -20.95 -10.15 -12.43
N LEU A 36 -20.16 -10.10 -11.35
CA LEU A 36 -20.63 -10.02 -9.97
C LEU A 36 -20.18 -8.69 -9.38
N VAL A 37 -21.11 -7.87 -8.92
CA VAL A 37 -20.81 -6.64 -8.19
C VAL A 37 -20.96 -6.88 -6.71
N ILE A 38 -19.90 -6.58 -5.94
CA ILE A 38 -19.94 -6.57 -4.47
C ILE A 38 -19.72 -5.13 -4.02
N ALA A 39 -20.73 -4.55 -3.36
CA ALA A 39 -20.75 -3.13 -3.01
C ALA A 39 -21.46 -2.85 -1.67
N PRO A 40 -21.28 -1.65 -1.07
CA PRO A 40 -22.00 -1.27 0.14
C PRO A 40 -23.50 -1.09 -0.13
N LYS A 41 -24.34 -1.55 0.79
CA LYS A 41 -25.77 -1.23 0.79
C LYS A 41 -25.96 0.19 1.31
N SER A 42 -26.46 1.11 0.46
CA SER A 42 -26.71 2.51 0.82
C SER A 42 -28.11 3.01 0.45
N GLY A 43 -28.95 2.16 -0.15
CA GLY A 43 -30.30 2.45 -0.62
C GLY A 43 -30.74 1.41 -1.64
N ASP A 44 -31.85 1.66 -2.29
CA ASP A 44 -32.32 0.80 -3.38
C ASP A 44 -31.57 1.14 -4.68
N VAL A 45 -31.11 0.10 -5.35
CA VAL A 45 -30.47 0.21 -6.66
C VAL A 45 -31.52 0.00 -7.73
N THR A 46 -31.98 1.09 -8.33
CA THR A 46 -33.01 1.09 -9.38
C THR A 46 -32.43 1.13 -10.80
N ALA A 47 -31.10 1.38 -10.93
CA ALA A 47 -30.44 1.42 -12.22
C ALA A 47 -30.27 0.01 -12.82
N ASP A 48 -30.35 -0.08 -14.16
CA ASP A 48 -30.02 -1.30 -14.88
C ASP A 48 -28.49 -1.55 -14.76
N LEU A 49 -28.14 -2.70 -14.21
CA LEU A 49 -26.76 -3.16 -14.07
C LEU A 49 -26.36 -4.16 -15.17
N HIS A 50 -27.09 -4.15 -16.27
CA HIS A 50 -26.80 -4.94 -17.48
C HIS A 50 -26.62 -6.44 -17.20
N GLY A 51 -27.51 -7.00 -16.35
CA GLY A 51 -27.48 -8.42 -15.98
C GLY A 51 -26.42 -8.81 -14.95
N ALA A 52 -25.71 -7.87 -14.37
CA ALA A 52 -24.75 -8.17 -13.32
C ALA A 52 -25.42 -8.70 -12.05
N ARG A 53 -24.93 -9.82 -11.54
CA ARG A 53 -25.29 -10.29 -10.19
C ARG A 53 -24.79 -9.27 -9.16
N THR A 54 -25.62 -8.91 -8.18
CA THR A 54 -25.30 -7.86 -7.22
C THR A 54 -25.43 -8.37 -5.78
N GLU A 55 -24.39 -8.18 -5.01
CA GLU A 55 -24.32 -8.49 -3.58
C GLU A 55 -24.05 -7.21 -2.79
N LEU A 56 -25.10 -6.67 -2.15
CA LEU A 56 -25.03 -5.44 -1.35
C LEU A 56 -24.77 -5.77 0.13
N LEU A 57 -23.64 -5.30 0.65
CA LEU A 57 -23.18 -5.61 2.00
C LEU A 57 -23.51 -4.48 2.98
N ARG A 58 -23.80 -4.84 4.23
CA ARG A 58 -24.04 -3.86 5.32
C ARG A 58 -22.84 -2.93 5.46
N SER A 59 -23.11 -1.64 5.57
CA SER A 59 -22.09 -0.61 5.58
C SER A 59 -22.51 0.58 6.46
N VAL A 60 -21.54 1.35 6.92
CA VAL A 60 -21.75 2.65 7.57
C VAL A 60 -21.05 3.75 6.78
N PRO A 61 -21.65 4.96 6.70
CA PRO A 61 -21.02 6.10 6.05
C PRO A 61 -19.79 6.56 6.85
N LEU A 62 -18.77 7.03 6.14
CA LEU A 62 -17.63 7.69 6.77
C LEU A 62 -18.07 9.09 7.24
N PRO A 63 -17.86 9.49 8.52
CA PRO A 63 -18.38 10.75 9.04
C PRO A 63 -17.98 11.99 8.22
N SER A 64 -16.73 12.04 7.76
CA SER A 64 -16.18 13.14 6.96
C SER A 64 -16.49 13.02 5.45
N TYR A 65 -16.99 11.88 4.99
CA TYR A 65 -17.25 11.56 3.58
C TYR A 65 -18.39 10.56 3.47
N PRO A 66 -19.66 10.99 3.62
CA PRO A 66 -20.83 10.10 3.66
C PRO A 66 -21.03 9.25 2.40
N GLU A 67 -20.48 9.69 1.27
CA GLU A 67 -20.50 8.98 -0.02
C GLU A 67 -19.59 7.75 -0.05
N VAL A 68 -18.55 7.72 0.79
CA VAL A 68 -17.68 6.56 1.01
C VAL A 68 -18.19 5.79 2.21
N ARG A 69 -18.46 4.52 2.01
CA ARG A 69 -19.06 3.66 3.03
C ARG A 69 -18.13 2.53 3.40
N VAL A 70 -17.89 2.36 4.68
CA VAL A 70 -17.09 1.26 5.21
C VAL A 70 -17.96 0.00 5.31
N VAL A 71 -17.55 -1.05 4.61
CA VAL A 71 -18.22 -2.35 4.61
C VAL A 71 -17.64 -3.24 5.70
N PHE A 72 -18.50 -3.73 6.59
CA PHE A 72 -18.13 -4.70 7.62
C PHE A 72 -18.35 -6.15 7.12
N ALA A 73 -17.58 -6.56 6.11
CA ALA A 73 -17.59 -7.95 5.67
C ALA A 73 -16.28 -8.64 6.10
N ARG A 74 -16.40 -9.84 6.66
CA ARG A 74 -15.22 -10.68 6.93
C ARG A 74 -14.72 -11.27 5.62
N ALA A 75 -13.39 -11.41 5.45
CA ALA A 75 -12.79 -12.03 4.26
C ALA A 75 -13.39 -13.42 3.96
N ALA A 76 -13.77 -14.19 4.99
CA ALA A 76 -14.45 -15.48 4.83
C ALA A 76 -15.79 -15.38 4.08
N ARG A 77 -16.59 -14.31 4.31
CA ARG A 77 -17.85 -14.09 3.56
C ARG A 77 -17.58 -13.74 2.11
N LEU A 78 -16.60 -12.85 1.87
CA LEU A 78 -16.19 -12.52 0.50
C LEU A 78 -15.64 -13.76 -0.21
N GLY A 79 -14.83 -14.56 0.47
CA GLY A 79 -14.35 -15.83 -0.07
C GLY A 79 -15.46 -16.83 -0.40
N ALA A 80 -16.56 -16.84 0.36
CA ALA A 80 -17.74 -17.66 0.02
C ALA A 80 -18.44 -17.16 -1.25
N LEU A 81 -18.64 -15.84 -1.38
CA LEU A 81 -19.25 -15.23 -2.57
C LEU A 81 -18.39 -15.45 -3.83
N LEU A 82 -17.06 -15.30 -3.70
CA LEU A 82 -16.13 -15.55 -4.80
C LEU A 82 -16.11 -17.02 -5.21
N ARG A 83 -16.15 -17.96 -4.27
CA ARG A 83 -16.23 -19.41 -4.60
C ARG A 83 -17.52 -19.77 -5.29
N ASP A 84 -18.64 -19.18 -4.86
CA ASP A 84 -19.95 -19.43 -5.45
C ASP A 84 -20.04 -18.89 -6.89
N PHE A 85 -19.48 -17.71 -7.12
CA PHE A 85 -19.45 -17.09 -8.44
C PHE A 85 -18.31 -17.63 -9.31
N ASP A 86 -17.23 -18.17 -8.75
CA ASP A 86 -16.04 -18.70 -9.43
C ASP A 86 -15.48 -17.75 -10.51
N PRO A 87 -15.00 -16.56 -10.16
CA PRO A 87 -14.54 -15.56 -11.13
C PRO A 87 -13.16 -15.88 -11.69
N ASP A 88 -12.95 -15.52 -12.95
CA ASP A 88 -11.64 -15.54 -13.61
C ASP A 88 -10.67 -14.47 -13.05
N VAL A 89 -11.24 -13.35 -12.55
CA VAL A 89 -10.49 -12.20 -12.02
C VAL A 89 -11.35 -11.41 -11.02
N VAL A 90 -10.67 -10.83 -10.03
CA VAL A 90 -11.28 -9.88 -9.10
C VAL A 90 -10.79 -8.47 -9.44
N HIS A 91 -11.70 -7.58 -9.81
CA HIS A 91 -11.45 -6.16 -10.06
C HIS A 91 -11.71 -5.36 -8.78
N LEU A 92 -10.69 -4.71 -8.25
CA LEU A 92 -10.77 -3.85 -7.08
C LEU A 92 -10.87 -2.39 -7.53
N ALA A 93 -12.10 -1.86 -7.58
CA ALA A 93 -12.36 -0.49 -8.04
C ALA A 93 -12.00 0.58 -6.98
N SER A 94 -11.74 0.19 -5.74
CA SER A 94 -11.42 1.10 -4.64
C SER A 94 -10.40 0.45 -3.68
N PRO A 95 -9.36 1.19 -3.22
CA PRO A 95 -8.27 0.65 -2.41
C PRO A 95 -8.51 0.76 -0.89
N PHE A 96 -9.75 0.65 -0.41
CA PHE A 96 -10.10 0.81 1.01
C PHE A 96 -10.35 -0.54 1.69
N VAL A 97 -11.30 -0.58 2.63
CA VAL A 97 -11.56 -1.75 3.48
C VAL A 97 -12.09 -2.94 2.69
N LEU A 98 -13.08 -2.72 1.82
CA LEU A 98 -13.64 -3.80 0.98
C LEU A 98 -12.62 -4.30 -0.04
N GLY A 99 -11.87 -3.39 -0.67
CA GLY A 99 -10.80 -3.73 -1.59
C GLY A 99 -9.73 -4.61 -0.93
N TRP A 100 -9.30 -4.26 0.29
CA TRP A 100 -8.35 -5.06 1.05
C TRP A 100 -8.88 -6.43 1.46
N GLN A 101 -10.12 -6.51 1.91
CA GLN A 101 -10.77 -7.76 2.27
C GLN A 101 -10.99 -8.66 1.04
N GLY A 102 -11.33 -8.04 -0.09
CA GLY A 102 -11.46 -8.71 -1.38
C GLY A 102 -10.14 -9.27 -1.89
N LEU A 103 -9.05 -8.50 -1.77
CA LEU A 103 -7.70 -8.94 -2.09
C LEU A 103 -7.31 -10.16 -1.26
N ALA A 104 -7.53 -10.11 0.07
CA ALA A 104 -7.21 -11.23 0.95
C ALA A 104 -8.04 -12.48 0.63
N ALA A 105 -9.32 -12.32 0.27
CA ALA A 105 -10.18 -13.44 -0.14
C ALA A 105 -9.76 -14.03 -1.49
N ALA A 106 -9.40 -13.19 -2.47
CA ALA A 106 -8.93 -13.60 -3.78
C ALA A 106 -7.58 -14.34 -3.68
N ASP A 107 -6.64 -13.83 -2.88
CA ASP A 107 -5.36 -14.49 -2.62
C ASP A 107 -5.53 -15.89 -2.04
N ALA A 108 -6.42 -16.05 -1.04
CA ALA A 108 -6.72 -17.35 -0.43
C ALA A 108 -7.33 -18.35 -1.43
N LEU A 109 -8.02 -17.87 -2.45
CA LEU A 109 -8.64 -18.68 -3.52
C LEU A 109 -7.76 -18.76 -4.78
N ARG A 110 -6.59 -18.14 -4.78
CA ARG A 110 -5.68 -18.05 -5.93
C ARG A 110 -6.29 -17.39 -7.17
N ILE A 111 -7.24 -16.49 -6.97
CA ILE A 111 -7.86 -15.72 -8.05
C ILE A 111 -7.00 -14.47 -8.31
N PRO A 112 -6.63 -14.18 -9.58
CA PRO A 112 -5.88 -12.97 -9.90
C PRO A 112 -6.67 -11.71 -9.58
N THR A 113 -5.97 -10.65 -9.15
CA THR A 113 -6.57 -9.37 -8.78
C THR A 113 -6.05 -8.25 -9.64
N VAL A 114 -6.96 -7.37 -10.09
CA VAL A 114 -6.64 -6.12 -10.79
C VAL A 114 -7.13 -4.97 -9.94
N ALA A 115 -6.20 -4.20 -9.36
CA ALA A 115 -6.52 -3.05 -8.55
C ALA A 115 -6.44 -1.75 -9.38
N VAL A 116 -7.44 -0.86 -9.24
CA VAL A 116 -7.48 0.39 -9.99
C VAL A 116 -7.25 1.58 -9.07
N TYR A 117 -6.21 2.37 -9.34
CA TYR A 117 -5.89 3.60 -8.63
C TYR A 117 -6.70 4.76 -9.20
N GLN A 118 -7.89 4.99 -8.68
CA GLN A 118 -8.81 6.01 -9.22
C GLN A 118 -8.81 7.33 -8.44
N THR A 119 -8.32 7.34 -7.23
CA THR A 119 -8.38 8.49 -6.32
C THR A 119 -7.06 8.64 -5.58
N ASP A 120 -6.47 9.81 -5.63
CA ASP A 120 -5.31 10.15 -4.79
C ASP A 120 -5.78 10.43 -3.36
N VAL A 121 -5.97 9.35 -2.60
CA VAL A 121 -6.44 9.40 -1.21
C VAL A 121 -5.41 10.08 -0.31
N VAL A 122 -4.13 10.02 -0.69
CA VAL A 122 -3.01 10.62 0.04
C VAL A 122 -3.08 12.14 -0.04
N ALA A 123 -3.25 12.69 -1.25
CA ALA A 123 -3.43 14.12 -1.46
C ALA A 123 -4.71 14.65 -0.79
N TYR A 124 -5.77 13.85 -0.78
CA TYR A 124 -7.01 14.19 -0.04
C TYR A 124 -6.76 14.29 1.47
N ALA A 125 -6.13 13.29 2.08
CA ALA A 125 -5.85 13.30 3.51
C ALA A 125 -4.99 14.50 3.94
N GLN A 126 -4.04 14.92 3.12
CA GLN A 126 -3.21 16.11 3.35
C GLN A 126 -4.05 17.40 3.34
N LYS A 127 -4.91 17.60 2.33
CA LYS A 127 -5.72 18.82 2.17
C LYS A 127 -6.83 18.98 3.22
N TYR A 128 -7.28 17.88 3.82
CA TYR A 128 -8.28 17.91 4.91
C TYR A 128 -7.67 17.98 6.32
N GLY A 129 -6.38 18.31 6.44
CA GLY A 129 -5.74 18.60 7.73
C GLY A 129 -5.53 17.37 8.63
N LEU A 130 -5.40 16.19 8.04
CA LEU A 130 -5.13 14.93 8.74
C LEU A 130 -3.70 14.42 8.50
N PRO A 131 -2.64 15.20 8.81
CA PRO A 131 -1.27 14.84 8.46
C PRO A 131 -0.80 13.52 9.11
N HIS A 132 -1.35 13.17 10.29
CA HIS A 132 -1.00 11.93 10.98
C HIS A 132 -1.68 10.70 10.37
N ALA A 133 -2.81 10.89 9.66
CA ALA A 133 -3.47 9.82 8.93
C ALA A 133 -2.83 9.57 7.54
N THR A 134 -2.16 10.56 6.97
CA THR A 134 -1.61 10.50 5.61
C THR A 134 -0.66 9.34 5.42
N ALA A 135 0.33 9.16 6.31
CA ALA A 135 1.30 8.07 6.21
C ALA A 135 0.65 6.67 6.40
N LEU A 136 -0.41 6.58 7.22
CA LEU A 136 -1.15 5.33 7.41
C LEU A 136 -1.98 4.98 6.17
N VAL A 137 -2.63 5.98 5.58
CA VAL A 137 -3.44 5.84 4.36
C VAL A 137 -2.54 5.50 3.18
N GLU A 138 -1.43 6.20 3.01
CA GLU A 138 -0.41 5.92 1.99
C GLU A 138 0.12 4.50 2.10
N GLY A 139 0.56 4.09 3.31
CA GLY A 139 1.02 2.73 3.56
C GLY A 139 -0.06 1.67 3.34
N HIS A 140 -1.34 1.99 3.55
CA HIS A 140 -2.44 1.07 3.27
C HIS A 140 -2.68 0.91 1.76
N VAL A 141 -2.77 2.02 1.03
CA VAL A 141 -2.96 2.04 -0.43
C VAL A 141 -1.77 1.36 -1.13
N THR A 142 -0.54 1.74 -0.77
CA THR A 142 0.68 1.15 -1.31
C THR A 142 0.71 -0.37 -1.14
N ARG A 143 0.42 -0.88 0.06
CA ARG A 143 0.40 -2.33 0.31
C ARG A 143 -0.65 -3.07 -0.49
N LEU A 144 -1.85 -2.48 -0.68
CA LEU A 144 -2.88 -3.08 -1.50
C LEU A 144 -2.41 -3.21 -2.95
N HIS A 145 -1.87 -2.13 -3.53
CA HIS A 145 -1.42 -2.09 -4.91
C HIS A 145 -0.18 -2.99 -5.14
N ARG A 146 0.75 -3.08 -4.19
CA ARG A 146 1.88 -4.01 -4.26
C ARG A 146 1.48 -5.48 -4.18
N ARG A 147 0.38 -5.80 -3.51
CA ARG A 147 -0.14 -7.19 -3.39
C ARG A 147 -1.04 -7.60 -4.53
N ALA A 148 -1.68 -6.64 -5.21
CA ALA A 148 -2.50 -6.94 -6.36
C ALA A 148 -1.68 -7.62 -7.46
N THR A 149 -2.28 -8.54 -8.20
CA THR A 149 -1.61 -9.22 -9.32
C THR A 149 -1.21 -8.22 -10.39
N LEU A 150 -2.04 -7.21 -10.61
CA LEU A 150 -1.79 -6.10 -11.52
C LEU A 150 -2.43 -4.84 -10.97
N THR A 151 -1.77 -3.68 -11.13
CA THR A 151 -2.33 -2.39 -10.78
C THR A 151 -2.51 -1.53 -12.03
N LEU A 152 -3.67 -0.87 -12.13
CA LEU A 152 -4.00 0.05 -13.21
C LEU A 152 -4.00 1.48 -12.68
N ALA A 153 -3.28 2.37 -13.36
CA ALA A 153 -3.20 3.80 -13.01
C ALA A 153 -3.76 4.67 -14.15
N PRO A 154 -4.52 5.74 -13.85
CA PRO A 154 -5.24 6.50 -14.86
C PRO A 154 -4.35 7.45 -15.66
N SER A 155 -3.17 7.81 -15.15
CA SER A 155 -2.26 8.77 -15.78
C SER A 155 -0.80 8.40 -15.56
N SER A 156 0.08 8.99 -16.37
CA SER A 156 1.54 8.86 -16.23
C SER A 156 2.04 9.44 -14.89
N ALA A 157 1.40 10.47 -14.38
CA ALA A 157 1.70 11.03 -13.06
C ALA A 157 1.38 10.03 -11.94
N SER A 158 0.19 9.42 -11.98
CA SER A 158 -0.20 8.38 -11.03
C SER A 158 0.68 7.13 -11.13
N MET A 159 1.14 6.76 -12.33
CA MET A 159 2.10 5.67 -12.49
C MET A 159 3.42 5.98 -11.78
N ARG A 160 4.04 7.14 -12.05
CA ARG A 160 5.28 7.54 -11.38
C ARG A 160 5.16 7.60 -9.86
N GLN A 161 4.02 8.08 -9.36
CA GLN A 161 3.74 8.08 -7.91
C GLN A 161 3.73 6.66 -7.34
N LEU A 162 3.02 5.73 -7.97
CA LEU A 162 2.95 4.33 -7.52
C LEU A 162 4.29 3.61 -7.68
N GLU A 163 5.05 3.88 -8.75
CA GLU A 163 6.42 3.37 -8.93
C GLU A 163 7.34 3.83 -7.80
N SER A 164 7.29 5.11 -7.41
CA SER A 164 8.07 5.65 -6.29
C SER A 164 7.71 5.00 -4.94
N LEU A 165 6.49 4.47 -4.81
CA LEU A 165 6.00 3.71 -3.67
C LEU A 165 6.32 2.20 -3.79
N GLY A 166 7.08 1.78 -4.81
CA GLY A 166 7.52 0.41 -5.00
C GLY A 166 6.44 -0.55 -5.53
N VAL A 167 5.45 -0.04 -6.26
CA VAL A 167 4.50 -0.87 -7.01
C VAL A 167 5.11 -1.19 -8.37
N ASP A 168 5.30 -2.47 -8.68
CA ASP A 168 6.07 -2.96 -9.83
C ASP A 168 5.23 -3.41 -11.03
N ARG A 169 4.04 -3.93 -10.80
CA ARG A 169 3.14 -4.42 -11.86
C ARG A 169 2.10 -3.36 -12.20
N LEU A 170 2.53 -2.35 -12.95
CA LEU A 170 1.72 -1.18 -13.33
C LEU A 170 1.38 -1.17 -14.81
N ARG A 171 0.13 -0.80 -15.13
CA ARG A 171 -0.30 -0.49 -16.50
C ARG A 171 -1.11 0.79 -16.48
N ARG A 172 -1.02 1.54 -17.58
CA ARG A 172 -1.86 2.72 -17.75
C ARG A 172 -3.24 2.30 -18.24
N TRP A 173 -4.27 2.72 -17.51
CA TRP A 173 -5.66 2.55 -17.91
C TRP A 173 -6.43 3.80 -17.49
N GLY A 174 -6.77 4.62 -18.49
CA GLY A 174 -7.48 5.89 -18.30
C GLY A 174 -8.98 5.69 -18.13
N ARG A 175 -9.74 6.72 -18.51
CA ARG A 175 -11.19 6.67 -18.52
C ARG A 175 -11.72 6.98 -19.91
N GLY A 176 -12.84 6.41 -20.27
CA GLY A 176 -13.56 6.68 -21.49
C GLY A 176 -14.36 7.99 -21.41
N VAL A 177 -14.75 8.48 -22.57
CA VAL A 177 -15.71 9.56 -22.69
C VAL A 177 -16.89 9.11 -23.54
N ASP A 178 -18.09 9.55 -23.16
CA ASP A 178 -19.27 9.42 -23.99
C ASP A 178 -19.27 10.54 -25.04
N ALA A 179 -18.58 10.28 -26.16
CA ALA A 179 -18.42 11.25 -27.24
C ALA A 179 -19.70 11.45 -28.08
N VAL A 180 -20.76 10.72 -27.80
CA VAL A 180 -22.10 10.96 -28.36
C VAL A 180 -22.81 12.03 -27.51
N ARG A 181 -22.82 11.82 -26.21
CA ARG A 181 -23.39 12.79 -25.25
C ARG A 181 -22.59 14.09 -25.22
N PHE A 182 -21.27 14.03 -25.11
CA PHE A 182 -20.38 15.18 -25.13
C PHE A 182 -19.91 15.44 -26.57
N ALA A 183 -20.65 16.29 -27.28
CA ALA A 183 -20.39 16.58 -28.67
C ALA A 183 -20.68 18.07 -29.01
N PRO A 184 -19.96 18.67 -29.98
CA PRO A 184 -20.20 20.05 -30.42
C PRO A 184 -21.63 20.27 -30.91
N ALA A 185 -22.31 19.21 -31.40
CA ALA A 185 -23.68 19.28 -31.88
C ALA A 185 -24.73 19.67 -30.80
N HIS A 186 -24.35 19.54 -29.52
CA HIS A 186 -25.22 19.92 -28.39
C HIS A 186 -25.07 21.40 -27.99
N ARG A 187 -24.30 22.21 -28.74
CA ARG A 187 -24.16 23.64 -28.52
C ARG A 187 -25.53 24.32 -28.70
N ASP A 188 -25.94 25.05 -27.66
CA ASP A 188 -27.22 25.73 -27.59
C ASP A 188 -26.99 27.26 -27.67
N ASP A 189 -27.25 27.85 -28.85
CA ASP A 189 -27.02 29.26 -29.07
C ASP A 189 -28.05 30.12 -28.34
N ALA A 190 -29.27 29.63 -28.06
CA ALA A 190 -30.25 30.36 -27.26
C ALA A 190 -29.80 30.47 -25.80
N TRP A 191 -29.32 29.37 -25.20
CA TRP A 191 -28.72 29.40 -23.87
C TRP A 191 -27.50 30.33 -23.83
N ARG A 192 -26.66 30.31 -24.85
CA ARG A 192 -25.50 31.19 -24.94
C ARG A 192 -25.88 32.66 -24.98
N ALA A 193 -26.92 33.05 -25.75
CA ALA A 193 -27.41 34.40 -25.80
C ALA A 193 -28.00 34.88 -24.47
N GLU A 194 -28.58 34.00 -23.67
CA GLU A 194 -29.04 34.28 -22.32
C GLU A 194 -27.88 34.56 -21.36
N ILE A 195 -26.83 33.70 -21.40
CA ILE A 195 -25.69 33.77 -20.49
C ILE A 195 -24.74 34.91 -20.85
N ALA A 196 -24.51 35.15 -22.12
CA ALA A 196 -23.57 36.14 -22.67
C ALA A 196 -24.27 37.07 -23.68
N PRO A 197 -25.19 37.93 -23.23
CA PRO A 197 -26.06 38.74 -24.10
C PRO A 197 -25.31 39.77 -24.91
N SER A 198 -24.13 40.20 -24.49
CA SER A 198 -23.29 41.15 -25.23
C SER A 198 -22.30 40.46 -26.18
N GLY A 199 -22.41 39.12 -26.36
CA GLY A 199 -21.54 38.34 -27.22
C GLY A 199 -20.20 37.99 -26.58
N GLU A 200 -20.11 38.01 -25.26
CA GLU A 200 -18.92 37.61 -24.50
C GLU A 200 -18.54 36.15 -24.78
N ARG A 201 -17.27 35.83 -24.65
CA ARG A 201 -16.80 34.43 -24.68
C ARG A 201 -17.10 33.77 -23.36
N ILE A 202 -17.68 32.59 -23.43
CA ILE A 202 -18.02 31.80 -22.23
C ILE A 202 -16.82 30.96 -21.81
N VAL A 203 -16.26 31.31 -20.64
CA VAL A 203 -15.21 30.52 -20.00
C VAL A 203 -15.86 29.62 -18.92
N GLY A 204 -15.73 28.32 -19.05
CA GLY A 204 -16.42 27.35 -18.20
C GLY A 204 -15.52 26.61 -17.24
N TYR A 205 -16.04 26.34 -16.06
CA TYR A 205 -15.52 25.37 -15.10
C TYR A 205 -16.62 24.35 -14.78
N VAL A 206 -16.24 23.08 -14.69
CA VAL A 206 -17.14 21.99 -14.24
C VAL A 206 -16.43 21.13 -13.21
N GLY A 207 -17.02 21.02 -12.03
CA GLY A 207 -16.48 20.15 -10.98
C GLY A 207 -17.05 20.46 -9.60
N ARG A 208 -16.64 19.65 -8.61
CA ARG A 208 -16.94 19.91 -7.21
C ARG A 208 -16.28 21.24 -6.79
N LEU A 209 -17.05 22.09 -6.11
CA LEU A 209 -16.54 23.36 -5.59
C LEU A 209 -15.91 23.13 -4.19
N ALA A 210 -14.65 22.69 -4.19
CA ALA A 210 -13.94 22.32 -2.97
C ALA A 210 -12.44 22.66 -3.06
N PRO A 211 -11.75 22.85 -1.91
CA PRO A 211 -10.35 23.29 -1.87
C PRO A 211 -9.38 22.39 -2.67
N GLU A 212 -9.64 21.09 -2.72
CA GLU A 212 -8.79 20.15 -3.48
C GLU A 212 -8.85 20.36 -5.00
N LYS A 213 -9.87 21.06 -5.49
CA LYS A 213 -10.03 21.44 -6.90
C LYS A 213 -9.48 22.84 -7.22
N GLN A 214 -8.92 23.54 -6.24
CA GLN A 214 -8.31 24.86 -6.38
C GLN A 214 -9.22 25.86 -7.10
N VAL A 215 -10.54 25.78 -6.82
CA VAL A 215 -11.55 26.63 -7.48
C VAL A 215 -11.36 28.11 -7.21
N ASP A 216 -10.63 28.47 -6.16
CA ASP A 216 -10.28 29.87 -5.83
C ASP A 216 -9.40 30.53 -6.91
N ASP A 217 -8.63 29.73 -7.67
CA ASP A 217 -7.78 30.21 -8.76
C ASP A 217 -8.61 30.82 -9.94
N LEU A 218 -9.90 30.45 -10.02
CA LEU A 218 -10.82 31.04 -11.00
C LEU A 218 -10.96 32.59 -10.85
N ARG A 219 -10.61 33.12 -9.69
CA ARG A 219 -10.57 34.58 -9.47
C ARG A 219 -9.59 35.28 -10.42
N ALA A 220 -8.51 34.64 -10.78
CA ALA A 220 -7.50 35.20 -11.67
C ALA A 220 -8.04 35.48 -13.07
N ILE A 221 -9.09 34.80 -13.50
CA ILE A 221 -9.67 34.91 -14.84
C ILE A 221 -10.99 35.70 -14.84
N ALA A 222 -11.56 36.02 -13.68
CA ALA A 222 -12.83 36.72 -13.57
C ALA A 222 -12.82 38.14 -14.24
N GLY A 223 -11.65 38.76 -14.29
CA GLY A 223 -11.50 40.10 -14.92
C GLY A 223 -10.90 40.05 -16.33
N VAL A 224 -10.94 38.93 -17.06
CA VAL A 224 -10.52 38.88 -18.47
C VAL A 224 -11.57 39.61 -19.33
N PRO A 225 -11.17 40.59 -20.15
CA PRO A 225 -12.13 41.36 -20.96
C PRO A 225 -12.93 40.48 -21.93
N ASN A 226 -14.18 40.88 -22.19
CA ASN A 226 -15.08 40.19 -23.12
C ASN A 226 -15.31 38.70 -22.78
N THR A 227 -15.37 38.39 -21.47
CA THR A 227 -15.65 37.04 -20.98
C THR A 227 -16.82 36.96 -20.01
N ARG A 228 -17.53 35.86 -20.04
CA ARG A 228 -18.52 35.45 -19.05
C ARG A 228 -18.06 34.15 -18.41
N LEU A 229 -17.74 34.20 -17.11
CA LEU A 229 -17.36 32.97 -16.37
C LEU A 229 -18.60 32.20 -15.94
N VAL A 230 -18.66 30.91 -16.28
CA VAL A 230 -19.73 29.98 -15.90
C VAL A 230 -19.15 28.84 -15.06
N ILE A 231 -19.69 28.68 -13.86
CA ILE A 231 -19.23 27.70 -12.86
C ILE A 231 -20.34 26.67 -12.63
N VAL A 232 -20.09 25.45 -13.08
CA VAL A 232 -21.00 24.29 -12.93
C VAL A 232 -20.53 23.40 -11.81
N GLY A 233 -21.39 23.19 -10.84
CA GLY A 233 -21.12 22.31 -9.71
C GLY A 233 -21.61 22.87 -8.39
N ASP A 234 -21.36 22.09 -7.33
CA ASP A 234 -21.68 22.46 -5.96
C ASP A 234 -20.56 21.99 -5.01
N GLY A 235 -20.54 22.52 -3.80
CA GLY A 235 -19.57 22.12 -2.79
C GLY A 235 -19.31 23.19 -1.71
N PRO A 236 -18.45 22.87 -0.74
CA PRO A 236 -18.21 23.73 0.43
C PRO A 236 -17.65 25.12 0.07
N SER A 237 -16.93 25.26 -1.04
CA SER A 237 -16.35 26.55 -1.46
C SER A 237 -17.32 27.45 -2.22
N ARG A 238 -18.56 27.00 -2.51
CA ARG A 238 -19.53 27.75 -3.36
C ARG A 238 -19.84 29.15 -2.83
N ALA A 239 -20.11 29.24 -1.52
CA ALA A 239 -20.50 30.52 -0.92
C ALA A 239 -19.37 31.57 -1.02
N ALA A 240 -18.15 31.17 -0.62
CA ALA A 240 -16.96 32.03 -0.68
C ALA A 240 -16.60 32.41 -2.13
N LEU A 241 -16.72 31.47 -3.06
CA LEU A 241 -16.43 31.73 -4.47
C LEU A 241 -17.45 32.70 -5.10
N ARG A 242 -18.73 32.59 -4.73
CA ARG A 242 -19.80 33.48 -5.21
C ARG A 242 -19.62 34.90 -4.68
N GLU A 243 -19.13 35.06 -3.46
CA GLU A 243 -18.78 36.38 -2.91
C GLU A 243 -17.57 36.98 -3.62
N ALA A 244 -16.56 36.14 -3.92
CA ALA A 244 -15.32 36.58 -4.54
C ALA A 244 -15.45 36.90 -6.06
N ILE A 245 -16.38 36.24 -6.76
CA ILE A 245 -16.63 36.41 -8.20
C ILE A 245 -18.15 36.61 -8.42
N PRO A 246 -18.71 37.77 -8.02
CA PRO A 246 -20.16 38.00 -8.05
C PRO A 246 -20.75 38.02 -9.47
N ASP A 247 -19.95 38.36 -10.49
CA ASP A 247 -20.38 38.41 -11.89
C ASP A 247 -20.37 37.04 -12.59
N ALA A 248 -19.85 36.00 -11.95
CA ALA A 248 -19.87 34.66 -12.49
C ALA A 248 -21.27 34.01 -12.41
N VAL A 249 -21.62 33.24 -13.41
CA VAL A 249 -22.87 32.47 -13.43
C VAL A 249 -22.67 31.13 -12.74
N PHE A 250 -23.40 30.90 -11.67
CA PHE A 250 -23.39 29.63 -10.91
C PHE A 250 -24.64 28.82 -11.24
N THR A 251 -24.49 27.74 -12.02
CA THR A 251 -25.62 26.89 -12.43
C THR A 251 -26.04 25.88 -11.35
N GLY A 252 -25.20 25.64 -10.35
CA GLY A 252 -25.32 24.50 -9.45
C GLY A 252 -24.88 23.18 -10.10
N HIS A 253 -25.23 22.05 -9.48
CA HIS A 253 -24.89 20.72 -10.00
C HIS A 253 -25.70 20.39 -11.24
N LEU A 254 -25.03 20.02 -12.33
CA LEU A 254 -25.63 19.50 -13.56
C LEU A 254 -25.07 18.12 -13.88
N SER A 255 -25.87 17.28 -14.55
CA SER A 255 -25.48 15.94 -14.99
C SER A 255 -26.17 15.55 -16.31
N GLY A 256 -25.72 14.46 -16.92
CA GLY A 256 -26.31 13.94 -18.14
C GLY A 256 -26.33 14.94 -19.29
N ASP A 257 -27.46 15.03 -19.99
CA ASP A 257 -27.60 15.86 -21.19
C ASP A 257 -27.63 17.37 -20.88
N ALA A 258 -28.07 17.75 -19.67
CA ALA A 258 -27.99 19.15 -19.24
C ALA A 258 -26.52 19.62 -19.10
N LEU A 259 -25.66 18.79 -18.52
CA LEU A 259 -24.23 19.08 -18.43
C LEU A 259 -23.58 19.11 -19.83
N ALA A 260 -23.92 18.15 -20.69
CA ALA A 260 -23.36 18.07 -22.04
C ALA A 260 -23.70 19.32 -22.89
N ARG A 261 -24.92 19.83 -22.77
CA ARG A 261 -25.39 21.05 -23.43
C ARG A 261 -24.60 22.28 -22.97
N VAL A 262 -24.46 22.42 -21.64
CA VAL A 262 -23.70 23.54 -21.06
C VAL A 262 -22.22 23.45 -21.43
N MET A 263 -21.62 22.26 -21.38
CA MET A 263 -20.23 22.03 -21.77
C MET A 263 -19.98 22.43 -23.23
N ALA A 264 -20.84 21.99 -24.16
CA ALA A 264 -20.72 22.36 -25.57
C ALA A 264 -20.94 23.86 -25.82
N GLY A 265 -21.57 24.55 -24.88
CA GLY A 265 -21.77 25.99 -24.89
C GLY A 265 -20.54 26.82 -24.54
N PHE A 266 -19.48 26.25 -23.98
CA PHE A 266 -18.27 26.98 -23.63
C PHE A 266 -17.39 27.28 -24.84
N ASP A 267 -16.63 28.39 -24.76
CA ASP A 267 -15.60 28.76 -25.73
C ASP A 267 -14.20 28.31 -25.25
N VAL A 268 -13.99 28.27 -23.92
CA VAL A 268 -12.77 27.79 -23.24
C VAL A 268 -13.18 27.07 -21.97
N PHE A 269 -12.59 25.92 -21.70
CA PHE A 269 -12.77 25.21 -20.44
C PHE A 269 -11.53 25.37 -19.57
N VAL A 270 -11.71 25.67 -18.28
CA VAL A 270 -10.61 25.88 -17.32
C VAL A 270 -10.64 24.81 -16.23
N HIS A 271 -9.47 24.23 -15.95
CA HIS A 271 -9.30 23.23 -14.91
C HIS A 271 -8.05 23.55 -14.05
N PRO A 272 -8.21 24.22 -12.88
CA PRO A 272 -7.07 24.66 -12.08
C PRO A 272 -6.53 23.60 -11.13
N GLY A 273 -7.26 22.51 -10.88
CA GLY A 273 -6.95 21.52 -9.84
C GLY A 273 -5.69 20.70 -10.10
N GLU A 274 -4.67 20.87 -9.25
CA GLU A 274 -3.39 20.16 -9.32
C GLU A 274 -3.45 18.71 -8.80
N SER A 275 -4.40 18.40 -7.93
CA SER A 275 -4.57 17.04 -7.35
C SER A 275 -5.45 16.13 -8.22
N GLU A 276 -5.39 16.29 -9.54
CA GLU A 276 -6.23 15.54 -10.46
C GLU A 276 -5.51 14.28 -10.96
N THR A 277 -6.05 13.11 -10.64
CA THR A 277 -5.47 11.83 -11.07
C THR A 277 -5.71 11.53 -12.54
N PHE A 278 -6.81 12.05 -13.11
CA PHE A 278 -7.16 11.87 -14.52
C PHE A 278 -7.64 13.16 -15.18
N GLY A 279 -8.82 13.70 -14.79
CA GLY A 279 -9.44 14.87 -15.39
C GLY A 279 -10.61 14.52 -16.32
N GLN A 280 -11.61 13.82 -15.81
CA GLN A 280 -12.77 13.40 -16.61
C GLN A 280 -13.45 14.59 -17.31
N THR A 281 -13.63 15.72 -16.62
CA THR A 281 -14.26 16.93 -17.18
C THR A 281 -13.42 17.59 -18.26
N ILE A 282 -12.09 17.46 -18.20
CA ILE A 282 -11.19 17.86 -19.29
C ILE A 282 -11.51 17.06 -20.55
N GLN A 283 -11.62 15.73 -20.42
CA GLN A 283 -11.92 14.85 -21.54
C GLN A 283 -13.32 15.09 -22.11
N GLU A 284 -14.30 15.41 -21.27
CA GLU A 284 -15.66 15.78 -21.67
C GLU A 284 -15.67 17.13 -22.42
N ALA A 285 -14.85 18.11 -21.99
CA ALA A 285 -14.67 19.37 -22.70
C ALA A 285 -14.03 19.16 -24.08
N LEU A 286 -12.94 18.38 -24.16
CA LEU A 286 -12.30 18.03 -25.43
C LEU A 286 -13.29 17.32 -26.38
N ALA A 287 -14.11 16.41 -25.85
CA ALA A 287 -15.14 15.71 -26.61
C ALA A 287 -16.23 16.65 -27.12
N SER A 288 -16.55 17.70 -26.38
CA SER A 288 -17.47 18.77 -26.79
C SER A 288 -16.83 19.76 -27.76
N GLY A 289 -15.57 19.55 -28.17
CA GLY A 289 -14.84 20.45 -29.04
C GLY A 289 -14.46 21.77 -28.34
N VAL A 290 -14.29 21.77 -27.03
CA VAL A 290 -13.95 22.96 -26.24
C VAL A 290 -12.46 22.91 -25.89
N PRO A 291 -11.67 23.91 -26.31
CA PRO A 291 -10.27 24.02 -25.92
C PRO A 291 -10.10 24.16 -24.41
N VAL A 292 -9.04 23.53 -23.88
CA VAL A 292 -8.82 23.42 -22.44
C VAL A 292 -7.64 24.28 -21.99
N VAL A 293 -7.78 24.98 -20.88
CA VAL A 293 -6.67 25.57 -20.13
C VAL A 293 -6.60 24.85 -18.78
N ALA A 294 -5.54 24.09 -18.55
CA ALA A 294 -5.39 23.28 -17.36
C ALA A 294 -4.00 23.42 -16.73
N THR A 295 -3.88 23.07 -15.46
CA THR A 295 -2.59 23.04 -14.78
C THR A 295 -1.64 22.04 -15.43
N GLY A 296 -0.34 22.37 -15.50
CA GLY A 296 0.72 21.53 -16.06
C GLY A 296 1.20 20.43 -15.10
N VAL A 297 0.31 19.82 -14.29
CA VAL A 297 0.65 18.75 -13.36
C VAL A 297 -0.48 17.72 -13.27
N GLY A 298 -0.16 16.49 -12.89
CA GLY A 298 -1.13 15.41 -12.69
C GLY A 298 -1.70 14.84 -13.99
N GLY A 299 -2.99 14.47 -13.95
CA GLY A 299 -3.73 13.91 -15.08
C GLY A 299 -3.85 14.80 -16.32
N PRO A 300 -3.99 16.14 -16.18
CA PRO A 300 -4.03 17.04 -17.32
C PRO A 300 -2.87 16.92 -18.31
N LEU A 301 -1.67 16.56 -17.84
CA LEU A 301 -0.49 16.33 -18.71
C LEU A 301 -0.70 15.26 -19.78
N ASP A 302 -1.55 14.25 -19.50
CA ASP A 302 -1.83 13.15 -20.44
C ASP A 302 -3.02 13.43 -21.34
N LEU A 303 -3.81 14.43 -21.01
CA LEU A 303 -5.06 14.75 -21.72
C LEU A 303 -4.90 15.92 -22.68
N VAL A 304 -4.19 16.98 -22.27
CA VAL A 304 -4.03 18.23 -23.01
C VAL A 304 -2.68 18.27 -23.73
N ARG A 305 -2.72 18.38 -25.05
CA ARG A 305 -1.54 18.66 -25.88
C ARG A 305 -1.37 20.18 -25.95
N SER A 306 -0.47 20.72 -25.10
CA SER A 306 -0.24 22.16 -25.03
C SER A 306 0.10 22.75 -26.39
N SER A 307 -0.52 23.87 -26.75
CA SER A 307 -0.47 24.55 -28.05
C SER A 307 -1.13 23.81 -29.24
N VAL A 308 -1.90 22.75 -28.98
CA VAL A 308 -2.60 21.98 -30.03
C VAL A 308 -4.11 21.93 -29.80
N ASP A 309 -4.53 21.43 -28.62
CA ASP A 309 -5.95 21.31 -28.24
C ASP A 309 -6.28 22.06 -26.93
N GLY A 310 -5.29 22.75 -26.38
CA GLY A 310 -5.41 23.54 -25.16
C GLY A 310 -4.07 24.12 -24.75
N TRP A 311 -4.05 24.69 -23.55
CA TRP A 311 -2.85 25.18 -22.89
C TRP A 311 -2.67 24.49 -21.54
N LEU A 312 -1.42 24.13 -21.24
CA LEU A 312 -0.98 23.79 -19.90
C LEU A 312 -0.25 25.01 -19.33
N TYR A 313 -0.76 25.56 -18.23
CA TYR A 313 -0.11 26.64 -17.51
C TYR A 313 0.77 26.10 -16.36
N ARG A 314 1.73 26.91 -15.92
CA ARG A 314 2.64 26.54 -14.82
C ARG A 314 1.87 26.41 -13.51
N PRO A 315 1.98 25.30 -12.76
CA PRO A 315 1.31 25.12 -11.48
C PRO A 315 1.56 26.29 -10.52
N GLY A 316 0.49 26.82 -9.90
CA GLY A 316 0.54 27.97 -9.00
C GLY A 316 0.74 29.35 -9.66
N ASP A 317 0.99 29.41 -10.98
CA ASP A 317 1.20 30.67 -11.70
C ASP A 317 -0.15 31.19 -12.27
N LEU A 318 -0.83 32.02 -11.49
CA LEU A 318 -2.13 32.57 -11.86
C LEU A 318 -2.05 33.60 -12.98
N ASP A 319 -0.91 34.27 -13.17
CA ASP A 319 -0.68 35.17 -14.29
C ASP A 319 -0.56 34.38 -15.60
N ASP A 320 0.14 33.24 -15.60
CA ASP A 320 0.19 32.33 -16.76
C ASP A 320 -1.21 31.76 -17.06
N LEU A 321 -1.98 31.33 -16.03
CA LEU A 321 -3.38 30.93 -16.20
C LEU A 321 -4.20 32.02 -16.93
N ARG A 322 -4.14 33.26 -16.41
CA ARG A 322 -4.85 34.39 -17.01
C ARG A 322 -4.40 34.66 -18.45
N ALA A 323 -3.08 34.61 -18.71
CA ALA A 323 -2.53 34.84 -20.04
C ALA A 323 -3.01 33.79 -21.05
N ARG A 324 -3.04 32.45 -20.66
CA ARG A 324 -3.53 31.38 -21.52
C ARG A 324 -5.02 31.47 -21.83
N VAL A 325 -5.83 31.86 -20.85
CA VAL A 325 -7.27 32.13 -21.08
C VAL A 325 -7.45 33.34 -22.01
N SER A 326 -6.74 34.44 -21.76
CA SER A 326 -6.81 35.64 -22.59
C SER A 326 -6.39 35.38 -24.04
N ASP A 327 -5.37 34.56 -24.26
CA ASP A 327 -4.90 34.15 -25.58
C ASP A 327 -6.00 33.44 -26.37
N LEU A 328 -6.69 32.46 -25.77
CA LEU A 328 -7.79 31.74 -26.44
C LEU A 328 -9.04 32.57 -26.60
N VAL A 329 -9.34 33.48 -25.68
CA VAL A 329 -10.47 34.39 -25.78
C VAL A 329 -10.27 35.39 -26.92
N GLY A 330 -9.05 35.94 -27.07
CA GLY A 330 -8.72 36.98 -28.04
C GLY A 330 -8.50 36.49 -29.49
N ASP A 331 -8.16 35.21 -29.67
CA ASP A 331 -7.83 34.65 -30.99
C ASP A 331 -8.86 33.59 -31.42
N GLU A 332 -9.80 33.97 -32.26
CA GLU A 332 -10.85 33.06 -32.76
C GLU A 332 -10.31 31.97 -33.66
N ALA A 333 -9.35 32.28 -34.52
CA ALA A 333 -8.80 31.30 -35.46
C ALA A 333 -8.05 30.17 -34.69
N LYS A 334 -7.27 30.56 -33.68
CA LYS A 334 -6.59 29.62 -32.79
C LYS A 334 -7.60 28.79 -32.01
N ARG A 335 -8.61 29.42 -31.39
CA ARG A 335 -9.64 28.71 -30.65
C ARG A 335 -10.37 27.66 -31.49
N GLN A 336 -10.73 28.02 -32.76
CA GLN A 336 -11.36 27.08 -33.69
C GLN A 336 -10.40 25.94 -34.10
N ALA A 337 -9.10 26.22 -34.30
CA ALA A 337 -8.12 25.20 -34.57
C ALA A 337 -7.96 24.20 -33.40
N PHE A 338 -7.86 24.74 -32.16
CA PHE A 338 -7.79 23.93 -30.96
C PHE A 338 -9.08 23.12 -30.73
N SER A 339 -10.24 23.69 -31.04
CA SER A 339 -11.54 23.00 -30.95
C SER A 339 -11.60 21.75 -31.83
N ARG A 340 -11.14 21.85 -33.08
CA ARG A 340 -11.06 20.68 -33.96
C ARG A 340 -10.08 19.64 -33.44
N ALA A 341 -8.88 20.07 -33.04
CA ALA A 341 -7.86 19.18 -32.50
C ALA A 341 -8.30 18.51 -31.18
N ALA A 342 -9.06 19.22 -30.35
CA ALA A 342 -9.65 18.69 -29.10
C ALA A 342 -10.59 17.51 -29.39
N ARG A 343 -11.49 17.65 -30.36
CA ARG A 343 -12.41 16.58 -30.76
C ARG A 343 -11.68 15.37 -31.32
N GLU A 344 -10.66 15.59 -32.14
CA GLU A 344 -9.83 14.51 -32.71
C GLU A 344 -9.07 13.74 -31.61
N ALA A 345 -8.56 14.42 -30.59
CA ALA A 345 -7.77 13.83 -29.52
C ALA A 345 -8.51 12.75 -28.73
N VAL A 346 -9.84 12.80 -28.67
CA VAL A 346 -10.66 11.88 -27.90
C VAL A 346 -11.45 10.88 -28.74
N ALA A 347 -11.34 10.92 -30.08
CA ALA A 347 -12.14 10.09 -30.98
C ALA A 347 -12.02 8.58 -30.69
N GLY A 348 -10.83 8.11 -30.27
CA GLY A 348 -10.58 6.72 -29.90
C GLY A 348 -10.76 6.40 -28.40
N ARG A 349 -11.03 7.39 -27.55
CA ARG A 349 -11.10 7.20 -26.07
C ARG A 349 -12.51 6.85 -25.60
N THR A 350 -13.17 5.91 -26.27
CA THR A 350 -14.52 5.46 -25.89
C THR A 350 -14.48 4.48 -24.72
N TRP A 351 -15.55 4.41 -23.94
CA TRP A 351 -15.66 3.43 -22.87
C TRP A 351 -15.59 2.00 -23.38
N GLY A 352 -16.12 1.73 -24.59
CA GLY A 352 -16.01 0.41 -25.22
C GLY A 352 -14.57 0.01 -25.50
N ALA A 353 -13.78 0.89 -26.13
CA ALA A 353 -12.35 0.64 -26.39
C ALA A 353 -11.57 0.41 -25.09
N LEU A 354 -11.80 1.25 -24.06
CA LEU A 354 -11.12 1.12 -22.77
C LEU A 354 -11.55 -0.11 -21.97
N THR A 355 -12.79 -0.57 -22.13
CA THR A 355 -13.21 -1.85 -21.52
C THR A 355 -12.60 -3.04 -22.26
N ALA A 356 -12.39 -2.94 -23.57
CA ALA A 356 -11.63 -3.96 -24.31
C ALA A 356 -10.17 -4.04 -23.84
N ASP A 357 -9.50 -2.89 -23.63
CA ASP A 357 -8.16 -2.83 -23.04
C ASP A 357 -8.16 -3.42 -21.61
N LEU A 358 -9.18 -3.12 -20.81
CA LEU A 358 -9.34 -3.68 -19.45
C LEU A 358 -9.44 -5.20 -19.48
N VAL A 359 -10.19 -5.76 -20.43
CA VAL A 359 -10.25 -7.22 -20.64
C VAL A 359 -8.87 -7.79 -21.02
N GLY A 360 -8.07 -7.04 -21.78
CA GLY A 360 -6.67 -7.36 -22.04
C GLY A 360 -5.85 -7.46 -20.75
N HIS A 361 -5.99 -6.47 -19.86
CA HIS A 361 -5.34 -6.48 -18.55
C HIS A 361 -5.85 -7.60 -17.63
N TYR A 362 -7.11 -8.00 -17.72
CA TYR A 362 -7.62 -9.17 -16.99
C TYR A 362 -6.94 -10.46 -17.45
N ARG A 363 -6.74 -10.62 -18.76
CA ARG A 363 -6.02 -11.79 -19.31
C ARG A 363 -4.56 -11.77 -18.86
N GLU A 364 -3.90 -10.62 -18.93
CA GLU A 364 -2.54 -10.43 -18.42
C GLU A 364 -2.43 -10.79 -16.92
N ALA A 365 -3.36 -10.34 -16.09
CA ALA A 365 -3.38 -10.69 -14.67
C ALA A 365 -3.53 -12.21 -14.43
N ARG A 366 -4.33 -12.91 -15.25
CA ARG A 366 -4.42 -14.38 -15.21
C ARG A 366 -3.12 -15.06 -15.58
N GLU A 367 -2.44 -14.57 -16.61
CA GLU A 367 -1.12 -15.07 -17.03
C GLU A 367 -0.07 -14.84 -15.93
N LEU A 368 -0.01 -13.64 -15.37
CA LEU A 368 0.90 -13.31 -14.26
C LEU A 368 0.63 -14.21 -13.05
N ARG A 369 -0.63 -14.46 -12.71
CA ARG A 369 -0.99 -15.37 -11.63
C ARG A 369 -0.57 -16.80 -11.92
N THR A 370 -0.75 -17.26 -13.16
CA THR A 370 -0.31 -18.59 -13.59
C THR A 370 1.21 -18.71 -13.52
N ILE A 371 1.95 -17.66 -13.88
CA ILE A 371 3.40 -17.59 -13.73
C ILE A 371 3.79 -17.67 -12.24
N ASP A 372 3.15 -16.88 -11.38
CA ASP A 372 3.38 -16.90 -9.94
C ASP A 372 3.07 -18.28 -9.35
N ASP A 373 1.94 -18.89 -9.72
CA ASP A 373 1.55 -20.24 -9.28
C ASP A 373 2.51 -21.31 -9.83
N ASN A 374 2.97 -21.20 -11.06
CA ASN A 374 3.97 -22.08 -11.65
C ASN A 374 5.35 -21.91 -11.00
N LEU A 375 5.73 -20.68 -10.64
CA LEU A 375 6.93 -20.43 -9.85
C LEU A 375 6.78 -21.01 -8.44
N LEU A 376 5.60 -20.92 -7.84
CA LEU A 376 5.27 -21.59 -6.57
C LEU A 376 5.30 -23.12 -6.73
N VAL A 377 4.72 -23.67 -7.79
CA VAL A 377 4.69 -25.11 -8.08
C VAL A 377 6.07 -25.63 -8.53
N ARG A 378 6.84 -24.84 -9.30
CA ARG A 378 8.23 -25.17 -9.64
C ARG A 378 9.16 -25.02 -8.44
N GLY A 379 8.89 -24.05 -7.55
CA GLY A 379 9.49 -23.97 -6.22
C GLY A 379 9.10 -25.16 -5.33
N ALA A 380 7.86 -25.69 -5.47
CA ALA A 380 7.36 -26.86 -4.74
C ALA A 380 7.66 -28.19 -5.45
N ARG A 381 7.82 -28.21 -6.79
CA ARG A 381 8.16 -29.38 -7.63
C ARG A 381 9.62 -29.43 -8.07
N ARG A 382 10.41 -28.44 -7.78
CA ARG A 382 11.77 -28.84 -7.47
C ARG A 382 11.54 -29.76 -6.28
N PRO A 383 11.81 -31.08 -6.42
CA PRO A 383 12.14 -31.89 -5.28
C PRO A 383 13.20 -31.02 -4.68
N ALA A 384 12.96 -30.53 -3.46
CA ALA A 384 14.00 -29.79 -2.79
C ALA A 384 15.23 -30.45 -3.34
N ALA A 385 15.77 -29.82 -4.45
CA ALA A 385 16.93 -30.40 -5.06
C ALA A 385 17.68 -30.49 -3.81
N ARG A 386 17.75 -31.71 -3.27
CA ARG A 386 18.51 -31.92 -2.10
C ARG A 386 19.65 -31.00 -2.36
N VAL A 387 19.46 -29.75 -1.89
CA VAL A 387 20.57 -28.84 -1.70
C VAL A 387 21.34 -29.72 -0.82
N ALA A 388 22.32 -30.38 -1.38
CA ALA A 388 23.05 -31.47 -0.83
C ALA A 388 23.25 -30.95 0.55
N SER A 389 22.54 -31.56 1.53
CA SER A 389 22.37 -31.07 2.87
C SER A 389 23.74 -30.51 3.18
N ARG A 390 23.89 -29.15 3.17
CA ARG A 390 25.17 -28.55 3.50
C ARG A 390 25.43 -29.20 4.81
N THR A 391 26.50 -29.93 4.93
CA THR A 391 26.82 -30.71 6.12
C THR A 391 26.63 -29.74 7.25
N ARG A 392 25.69 -30.02 8.19
CA ARG A 392 25.33 -29.10 9.27
C ARG A 392 26.63 -28.53 9.80
N GLY A 393 26.82 -27.19 9.71
CA GLY A 393 28.05 -26.54 10.14
C GLY A 393 28.83 -25.74 9.09
N GLN A 394 28.33 -25.52 7.87
CA GLN A 394 29.06 -24.79 6.82
C GLN A 394 28.37 -23.48 6.39
N TRP A 395 27.78 -22.73 7.33
CA TRP A 395 27.35 -21.37 7.05
C TRP A 395 28.51 -20.40 7.22
N THR A 396 28.59 -19.43 6.31
CA THR A 396 29.63 -18.38 6.31
C THR A 396 29.05 -16.97 6.30
N ARG A 397 27.72 -16.83 6.04
CA ARG A 397 27.03 -15.55 5.95
C ARG A 397 25.68 -15.64 6.67
N PHE A 398 25.66 -15.16 7.90
CA PHE A 398 24.48 -15.16 8.75
C PHE A 398 23.85 -13.78 8.84
N VAL A 399 22.53 -13.69 8.62
CA VAL A 399 21.73 -12.47 8.79
C VAL A 399 20.62 -12.70 9.80
N ALA A 400 20.55 -11.86 10.83
CA ALA A 400 19.51 -11.93 11.86
C ALA A 400 18.42 -10.89 11.60
N LEU A 401 17.14 -11.35 11.55
CA LEU A 401 15.96 -10.52 11.36
C LEU A 401 15.06 -10.60 12.59
N GLY A 402 14.41 -9.48 12.93
CA GLY A 402 13.52 -9.47 14.07
C GLY A 402 13.28 -8.08 14.68
N ASP A 403 12.97 -8.09 15.97
CA ASP A 403 12.70 -6.90 16.76
C ASP A 403 13.73 -6.70 17.90
N SER A 404 13.33 -6.06 19.00
CA SER A 404 14.19 -5.76 20.14
C SER A 404 14.89 -6.97 20.77
N LEU A 405 14.27 -8.15 20.71
CA LEU A 405 14.90 -9.39 21.23
C LEU A 405 16.08 -9.83 20.36
N THR A 406 15.98 -9.68 19.05
CA THR A 406 17.05 -10.01 18.10
C THR A 406 18.11 -8.90 18.03
N GLU A 407 17.71 -7.62 18.20
CA GLU A 407 18.63 -6.51 18.36
C GLU A 407 19.53 -6.69 19.61
N GLY A 408 19.03 -7.38 20.63
CA GLY A 408 19.76 -7.70 21.86
C GLY A 408 19.48 -6.73 23.00
N LEU A 409 18.37 -5.99 22.97
CA LEU A 409 18.04 -4.98 23.97
C LEU A 409 18.10 -5.55 25.39
N CYS A 410 18.67 -4.77 26.32
CA CYS A 410 18.92 -5.07 27.73
C CYS A 410 20.11 -6.04 28.01
N ASP A 411 20.83 -6.53 27.01
CA ASP A 411 22.12 -7.21 27.23
C ASP A 411 23.29 -6.24 27.01
N GLN A 412 23.67 -5.55 28.08
CA GLN A 412 24.81 -4.62 28.12
C GLN A 412 26.08 -5.25 28.68
N SER A 413 26.10 -6.56 28.96
CA SER A 413 27.27 -7.20 29.56
C SER A 413 28.49 -7.08 28.66
N ARG A 414 29.56 -6.42 29.18
CA ARG A 414 30.82 -6.19 28.47
C ARG A 414 30.73 -5.35 27.20
N MET A 415 29.65 -4.55 27.06
CA MET A 415 29.46 -3.65 25.93
C MET A 415 29.63 -2.18 26.35
N PRO A 416 30.07 -1.30 25.44
CA PRO A 416 30.02 0.14 25.67
C PRO A 416 28.61 0.62 25.99
N SER A 417 28.50 1.75 26.69
CA SER A 417 27.22 2.35 27.04
C SER A 417 26.37 2.61 25.81
N GLY A 418 25.16 2.02 25.78
CA GLY A 418 24.22 2.15 24.64
C GLY A 418 24.35 1.08 23.57
N GLU A 419 25.33 0.19 23.68
CA GLU A 419 25.45 -1.00 22.83
C GLU A 419 24.92 -2.25 23.54
N TYR A 420 24.46 -3.21 22.75
CA TYR A 420 23.83 -4.44 23.25
C TYR A 420 24.44 -5.66 22.55
N ARG A 421 24.60 -6.78 23.26
CA ARG A 421 25.06 -8.06 22.73
C ARG A 421 24.00 -9.14 22.94
N GLY A 422 23.10 -9.28 21.96
CA GLY A 422 21.98 -10.19 22.06
C GLY A 422 22.31 -11.64 21.71
N TRP A 423 21.28 -12.48 21.70
CA TRP A 423 21.38 -13.89 21.35
C TRP A 423 21.91 -14.12 19.92
N ALA A 424 21.53 -13.27 18.97
CA ALA A 424 21.94 -13.39 17.57
C ALA A 424 23.45 -13.13 17.39
N ASP A 425 24.00 -12.13 18.11
CA ASP A 425 25.44 -11.85 18.10
C ASP A 425 26.24 -13.01 18.68
N ARG A 426 25.75 -13.56 19.80
CA ARG A 426 26.37 -14.74 20.45
C ARG A 426 26.30 -15.97 19.57
N LEU A 427 25.16 -16.20 18.88
CA LEU A 427 25.03 -17.27 17.91
C LEU A 427 26.02 -17.12 16.76
N ALA A 428 26.18 -15.89 16.24
CA ALA A 428 27.14 -15.60 15.17
C ALA A 428 28.58 -15.97 15.58
N GLU A 429 28.97 -15.63 16.81
CA GLU A 429 30.30 -15.99 17.36
C GLU A 429 30.47 -17.52 17.53
N LEU A 430 29.41 -18.23 17.95
CA LEU A 430 29.43 -19.70 18.05
C LEU A 430 29.59 -20.34 16.67
N LEU A 431 28.86 -19.85 15.66
CA LEU A 431 28.95 -20.33 14.28
C LEU A 431 30.32 -20.04 13.67
N ALA A 432 30.86 -18.83 13.88
CA ALA A 432 32.22 -18.48 13.46
C ALA A 432 33.26 -19.41 14.08
N GLY A 433 33.08 -19.79 15.35
CA GLY A 433 33.94 -20.76 16.04
C GLY A 433 33.90 -22.18 15.49
N THR A 434 32.92 -22.53 14.65
CA THR A 434 32.82 -23.84 13.96
C THR A 434 33.31 -23.80 12.51
N THR A 435 33.71 -22.60 12.01
CA THR A 435 34.17 -22.42 10.64
C THR A 435 35.69 -22.50 10.60
N ASP A 436 36.22 -23.42 9.80
CA ASP A 436 37.66 -23.71 9.74
C ASP A 436 38.37 -22.80 8.72
N GLU A 437 37.72 -22.40 7.62
CA GLU A 437 38.33 -21.64 6.52
C GLU A 437 37.50 -20.41 6.10
N GLY A 438 38.18 -19.29 5.87
CA GLY A 438 37.60 -18.05 5.33
C GLY A 438 36.89 -17.20 6.39
N PRO A 439 36.49 -15.97 6.06
CA PRO A 439 35.84 -15.06 6.99
C PRO A 439 34.39 -15.48 7.23
N PHE A 440 33.95 -15.47 8.49
CA PHE A 440 32.53 -15.59 8.84
C PHE A 440 31.92 -14.20 8.87
N ARG A 441 30.83 -13.98 8.11
CA ARG A 441 30.18 -12.69 7.97
C ARG A 441 28.82 -12.69 8.66
N TYR A 442 28.58 -11.66 9.45
CA TYR A 442 27.37 -11.49 10.23
C TYR A 442 26.74 -10.12 10.01
N ALA A 443 25.42 -10.07 9.85
CA ALA A 443 24.64 -8.83 9.88
C ALA A 443 23.42 -8.98 10.79
N ASN A 444 23.02 -7.90 11.47
CA ASN A 444 21.84 -7.86 12.35
C ASN A 444 20.95 -6.73 11.91
N LEU A 445 19.90 -7.06 11.16
CA LEU A 445 18.93 -6.11 10.61
C LEU A 445 17.75 -5.85 11.55
N ALA A 446 17.75 -6.45 12.74
CA ALA A 446 16.70 -6.25 13.72
C ALA A 446 16.70 -4.85 14.29
N VAL A 447 15.50 -4.30 14.50
CA VAL A 447 15.27 -3.00 15.12
C VAL A 447 14.13 -3.11 16.11
N ARG A 448 14.28 -2.54 17.30
CA ARG A 448 13.27 -2.55 18.36
C ARG A 448 11.91 -2.02 17.92
N SER A 449 10.84 -2.54 18.49
CA SER A 449 9.44 -2.19 18.20
C SER A 449 8.97 -2.54 16.78
N ARG A 450 9.77 -3.22 15.98
CA ARG A 450 9.35 -3.68 14.65
C ARG A 450 8.29 -4.76 14.76
N ARG A 451 7.41 -4.80 13.78
CA ARG A 451 6.32 -5.76 13.59
C ARG A 451 6.56 -6.57 12.33
N VAL A 452 5.80 -7.63 12.13
CA VAL A 452 5.93 -8.50 10.96
C VAL A 452 5.86 -7.74 9.63
N ARG A 453 5.06 -6.68 9.52
CA ARG A 453 5.05 -5.81 8.34
C ARG A 453 6.43 -5.23 7.99
N HIS A 454 7.23 -4.84 9.01
CA HIS A 454 8.56 -4.27 8.78
C HIS A 454 9.58 -5.37 8.41
N LEU A 455 9.34 -6.63 8.85
CA LEU A 455 10.11 -7.76 8.34
C LEU A 455 9.99 -7.85 6.81
N ILE A 456 8.75 -7.72 6.29
CA ILE A 456 8.48 -7.81 4.85
C ILE A 456 8.97 -6.57 4.09
N ASP A 457 8.69 -5.38 4.62
CA ASP A 457 8.89 -4.13 3.89
C ASP A 457 10.36 -3.64 3.93
N GLU A 458 11.10 -3.96 5.01
CA GLU A 458 12.43 -3.41 5.27
C GLU A 458 13.51 -4.49 5.37
N GLN A 459 13.30 -5.51 6.23
CA GLN A 459 14.38 -6.42 6.61
C GLN A 459 14.63 -7.53 5.58
N VAL A 460 13.59 -8.15 5.03
CA VAL A 460 13.75 -9.21 4.03
C VAL A 460 14.41 -8.69 2.75
N PRO A 461 14.00 -7.57 2.15
CA PRO A 461 14.72 -7.02 0.99
C PRO A 461 16.20 -6.77 1.27
N ALA A 462 16.51 -6.09 2.37
CA ALA A 462 17.90 -5.83 2.76
C ALA A 462 18.71 -7.11 3.03
N ALA A 463 18.08 -8.15 3.61
CA ALA A 463 18.73 -9.44 3.80
C ALA A 463 19.03 -10.15 2.47
N LEU A 464 18.12 -10.08 1.51
CA LEU A 464 18.31 -10.69 0.19
C LEU A 464 19.45 -10.03 -0.58
N ASP A 465 19.63 -8.71 -0.46
CA ASP A 465 20.74 -7.96 -1.06
C ASP A 465 22.10 -8.41 -0.50
N LEU A 466 22.13 -8.84 0.77
CA LEU A 466 23.33 -9.39 1.40
C LEU A 466 23.65 -10.83 0.96
N ALA A 467 22.75 -11.50 0.25
CA ALA A 467 22.90 -12.88 -0.24
C ALA A 467 23.36 -13.86 0.87
N PRO A 468 22.63 -14.00 2.00
CA PRO A 468 23.00 -14.88 3.12
C PRO A 468 22.92 -16.35 2.75
N ASP A 469 23.57 -17.19 3.55
CA ASP A 469 23.38 -18.65 3.53
C ASP A 469 22.61 -19.18 4.77
N LEU A 470 22.51 -18.34 5.83
CA LEU A 470 21.64 -18.57 6.98
C LEU A 470 20.91 -17.27 7.35
N VAL A 471 19.61 -17.36 7.61
CA VAL A 471 18.80 -16.25 8.13
C VAL A 471 18.02 -16.71 9.35
N SER A 472 18.09 -15.97 10.46
CA SER A 472 17.19 -16.19 11.60
C SER A 472 16.03 -15.21 11.58
N ILE A 473 14.82 -15.68 11.99
CA ILE A 473 13.61 -14.86 12.07
C ILE A 473 12.96 -15.06 13.44
N LEU A 474 13.00 -14.03 14.29
CA LEU A 474 12.28 -13.95 15.57
C LEU A 474 11.48 -12.65 15.61
N ILE A 475 10.18 -12.72 15.34
CA ILE A 475 9.30 -11.56 15.24
C ILE A 475 7.85 -11.94 15.55
N GLY A 476 6.98 -10.94 15.77
CA GLY A 476 5.54 -11.12 15.94
C GLY A 476 5.07 -10.77 17.36
N ALA A 477 5.92 -10.78 18.36
CA ALA A 477 5.54 -10.43 19.74
C ALA A 477 4.88 -9.05 19.82
N ASN A 478 5.41 -8.05 19.10
CA ASN A 478 4.86 -6.69 19.05
C ASN A 478 3.49 -6.60 18.35
N ASP A 479 3.18 -7.54 17.47
CA ASP A 479 1.87 -7.65 16.83
C ASP A 479 0.86 -8.28 17.78
N LEU A 480 1.25 -9.38 18.44
CA LEU A 480 0.38 -10.18 19.31
C LEU A 480 -0.07 -9.47 20.58
N VAL A 481 0.74 -8.55 21.12
CA VAL A 481 0.35 -7.71 22.28
C VAL A 481 -0.51 -6.50 21.88
N GLY A 482 -0.75 -6.30 20.60
CA GLY A 482 -1.63 -5.25 20.07
C GLY A 482 -3.10 -5.46 20.47
N PRO A 483 -3.95 -4.42 20.35
CA PRO A 483 -5.33 -4.51 20.79
C PRO A 483 -6.18 -5.53 20.01
N HIS A 484 -5.94 -5.70 18.72
CA HIS A 484 -6.71 -6.61 17.85
C HIS A 484 -5.80 -7.28 16.80
N PRO A 485 -4.92 -8.23 17.19
CA PRO A 485 -4.05 -8.91 16.26
C PRO A 485 -4.86 -9.85 15.35
N VAL A 486 -4.64 -9.75 14.05
CA VAL A 486 -5.21 -10.68 13.07
C VAL A 486 -4.15 -11.77 12.79
N ILE A 487 -4.12 -12.79 13.65
CA ILE A 487 -3.09 -13.85 13.61
C ILE A 487 -2.93 -14.47 12.21
N PRO A 488 -3.99 -14.82 11.46
CA PRO A 488 -3.81 -15.40 10.11
C PRO A 488 -3.07 -14.47 9.13
N ALA A 489 -3.26 -13.14 9.23
CA ALA A 489 -2.57 -12.19 8.37
C ALA A 489 -1.07 -12.09 8.75
N ILE A 490 -0.78 -12.04 10.06
CA ILE A 490 0.59 -12.03 10.59
C ILE A 490 1.33 -13.29 10.14
N VAL A 491 0.70 -14.45 10.26
CA VAL A 491 1.23 -15.76 9.84
C VAL A 491 1.53 -15.78 8.33
N ALA A 492 0.61 -15.31 7.49
CA ALA A 492 0.79 -15.27 6.05
C ALA A 492 2.00 -14.40 5.64
N GLU A 493 2.21 -13.28 6.32
CA GLU A 493 3.38 -12.41 6.10
C GLU A 493 4.68 -13.12 6.50
N VAL A 494 4.74 -13.79 7.65
CA VAL A 494 5.92 -14.56 8.07
C VAL A 494 6.19 -15.72 7.11
N GLU A 495 5.16 -16.44 6.69
CA GLU A 495 5.30 -17.52 5.71
C GLU A 495 5.87 -16.99 4.38
N SER A 496 5.43 -15.81 3.94
CA SER A 496 5.99 -15.16 2.75
C SER A 496 7.46 -14.80 2.91
N ALA A 497 7.87 -14.29 4.09
CA ALA A 497 9.27 -14.00 4.42
C ALA A 497 10.14 -15.24 4.37
N VAL A 498 9.73 -16.30 5.07
CA VAL A 498 10.45 -17.60 5.08
C VAL A 498 10.60 -18.13 3.66
N ARG A 499 9.53 -18.11 2.89
CA ARG A 499 9.53 -18.57 1.49
C ARG A 499 10.46 -17.74 0.60
N ALA A 500 10.48 -16.42 0.77
CA ALA A 500 11.36 -15.52 0.01
C ALA A 500 12.84 -15.86 0.27
N VAL A 501 13.22 -16.01 1.51
CA VAL A 501 14.58 -16.38 1.90
C VAL A 501 14.95 -17.79 1.42
N ARG A 502 14.07 -18.78 1.63
CA ARG A 502 14.32 -20.18 1.18
C ARG A 502 14.51 -20.30 -0.34
N ARG A 503 13.89 -19.44 -1.13
CA ARG A 503 14.07 -19.40 -2.61
C ARG A 503 15.48 -19.05 -3.04
N THR A 504 16.25 -18.33 -2.24
CA THR A 504 17.67 -18.03 -2.55
C THR A 504 18.60 -19.22 -2.29
N GLY A 505 18.10 -20.27 -1.66
CA GLY A 505 18.90 -21.41 -1.20
C GLY A 505 19.49 -21.23 0.20
N ALA A 506 19.20 -20.12 0.87
CA ALA A 506 19.59 -19.90 2.26
C ALA A 506 18.75 -20.76 3.22
N ASP A 507 19.37 -21.21 4.30
CA ASP A 507 18.65 -21.84 5.40
C ASP A 507 17.96 -20.77 6.28
N VAL A 508 16.80 -21.14 6.85
CA VAL A 508 16.06 -20.27 7.77
C VAL A 508 15.99 -20.94 9.13
N LEU A 509 16.44 -20.24 10.16
CA LEU A 509 16.17 -20.55 11.56
C LEU A 509 14.91 -19.77 11.98
N LEU A 510 13.75 -20.44 11.97
CA LEU A 510 12.49 -19.86 12.39
C LEU A 510 12.28 -20.07 13.88
N VAL A 511 12.05 -18.98 14.62
CA VAL A 511 12.03 -18.98 16.08
C VAL A 511 10.62 -18.71 16.58
N THR A 512 10.10 -19.57 17.49
CA THR A 512 8.81 -19.32 18.14
C THR A 512 8.90 -18.19 19.17
N THR A 513 7.79 -17.47 19.36
CA THR A 513 7.67 -16.44 20.40
C THR A 513 7.43 -17.07 21.77
N PHE A 514 7.81 -16.40 22.84
CA PHE A 514 7.71 -16.89 24.22
C PHE A 514 7.31 -15.78 25.19
N LEU A 515 6.87 -16.14 26.39
CA LEU A 515 6.38 -15.23 27.42
C LEU A 515 6.96 -15.60 28.80
N PRO A 516 7.21 -14.61 29.70
CA PRO A 516 7.55 -14.87 31.09
C PRO A 516 6.37 -15.49 31.85
N HIS A 517 6.65 -16.36 32.82
CA HIS A 517 5.65 -16.96 33.71
C HIS A 517 5.13 -15.96 34.73
N ARG A 518 4.26 -15.02 34.30
CA ARG A 518 3.60 -14.04 35.16
C ARG A 518 2.12 -13.87 34.82
N ALA A 519 1.32 -13.37 35.79
CA ALA A 519 -0.12 -13.23 35.64
C ALA A 519 -0.51 -12.33 34.44
N ALA A 520 0.15 -11.18 34.25
CA ALA A 520 -0.14 -10.26 33.15
C ALA A 520 0.16 -10.86 31.76
N ALA A 521 1.18 -11.69 31.63
CA ALA A 521 1.52 -12.35 30.37
C ALA A 521 0.48 -13.41 29.95
N ARG A 522 -0.23 -14.02 30.92
CA ARG A 522 -1.29 -15.01 30.66
C ARG A 522 -2.42 -14.45 29.78
N LEU A 523 -2.65 -13.14 29.78
CA LEU A 523 -3.63 -12.49 28.90
C LEU A 523 -3.31 -12.68 27.41
N PHE A 524 -2.05 -12.84 27.08
CA PHE A 524 -1.58 -13.01 25.70
C PHE A 524 -1.28 -14.47 25.34
N ALA A 525 -1.20 -15.40 26.31
CA ALA A 525 -0.76 -16.77 26.12
C ALA A 525 -1.47 -17.49 24.96
N ARG A 526 -2.81 -17.37 24.86
CA ARG A 526 -3.58 -17.99 23.78
C ARG A 526 -3.18 -17.47 22.39
N ARG A 527 -2.85 -16.17 22.29
CA ARG A 527 -2.45 -15.56 21.02
C ARG A 527 -1.07 -16.02 20.59
N PHE A 528 -0.14 -16.07 21.55
CA PHE A 528 1.22 -16.55 21.33
C PHE A 528 1.23 -18.04 20.94
N SER A 529 0.51 -18.88 21.67
CA SER A 529 0.42 -20.31 21.34
C SER A 529 -0.23 -20.55 19.99
N ALA A 530 -1.31 -19.84 19.63
CA ALA A 530 -1.94 -19.96 18.32
C ALA A 530 -1.00 -19.53 17.17
N TYR A 531 -0.20 -18.50 17.38
CA TYR A 531 0.81 -18.05 16.42
C TYR A 531 1.95 -19.07 16.31
N ASN A 532 2.44 -19.62 17.42
CA ASN A 532 3.52 -20.60 17.44
C ASN A 532 3.14 -21.93 16.79
N VAL A 533 1.87 -22.36 16.88
CA VAL A 533 1.36 -23.53 16.14
C VAL A 533 1.57 -23.33 14.63
N GLU A 534 1.27 -22.14 14.13
CA GLU A 534 1.47 -21.83 12.71
C GLU A 534 2.96 -21.70 12.32
N LEU A 535 3.82 -21.17 13.20
CA LEU A 535 5.26 -21.15 12.95
C LEU A 535 5.84 -22.57 12.83
N ARG A 536 5.38 -23.53 13.67
CA ARG A 536 5.77 -24.94 13.56
C ARG A 536 5.31 -25.55 12.23
N ARG A 537 4.09 -25.22 11.77
CA ARG A 537 3.59 -25.64 10.45
C ARG A 537 4.47 -25.06 9.34
N ILE A 538 4.73 -23.74 9.36
CA ILE A 538 5.58 -23.05 8.36
C ILE A 538 6.97 -23.69 8.31
N ALA A 539 7.59 -23.94 9.46
CA ALA A 539 8.91 -24.57 9.52
C ALA A 539 8.90 -25.94 8.84
N SER A 540 7.90 -26.77 9.12
CA SER A 540 7.74 -28.09 8.50
C SER A 540 7.51 -28.01 6.99
N GLU A 541 6.59 -27.14 6.53
CA GLU A 541 6.19 -27.04 5.13
C GLU A 541 7.25 -26.36 4.25
N GLN A 542 7.98 -25.37 4.78
CA GLN A 542 9.00 -24.64 4.03
C GLN A 542 10.42 -25.22 4.22
N GLY A 543 10.57 -26.28 5.01
CA GLY A 543 11.87 -26.90 5.31
C GLY A 543 12.80 -25.96 6.09
N ALA A 544 12.25 -25.10 6.96
CA ALA A 544 13.03 -24.26 7.85
C ALA A 544 13.44 -25.02 9.13
N ILE A 545 14.56 -24.62 9.71
CA ILE A 545 15.01 -25.14 11.01
C ILE A 545 14.19 -24.44 12.08
N LEU A 546 13.50 -25.19 12.94
CA LEU A 546 12.69 -24.63 14.00
C LEU A 546 13.50 -24.51 15.31
N LEU A 547 13.53 -23.31 15.88
CA LEU A 547 13.91 -23.07 17.27
C LEU A 547 12.65 -22.85 18.10
N ASP A 548 12.20 -23.88 18.82
CA ASP A 548 10.96 -23.83 19.58
C ASP A 548 11.22 -23.33 21.02
N LEU A 549 11.25 -22.00 21.18
CA LEU A 549 11.48 -21.37 22.48
C LEU A 549 10.25 -21.44 23.41
N GLU A 550 9.03 -21.65 22.89
CA GLU A 550 7.85 -21.90 23.73
C GLU A 550 7.99 -23.19 24.54
N ALA A 551 8.73 -24.16 24.01
CA ALA A 551 9.01 -25.42 24.68
C ALA A 551 10.16 -25.34 25.70
N VAL A 552 10.91 -24.25 25.76
CA VAL A 552 12.02 -24.04 26.70
C VAL A 552 11.48 -23.51 28.03
N ALA A 553 11.24 -24.40 29.01
CA ALA A 553 10.59 -24.03 30.26
C ALA A 553 11.35 -22.95 31.05
N GLU A 554 12.68 -23.00 31.02
CA GLU A 554 13.58 -22.07 31.69
C GLU A 554 13.32 -20.60 31.28
N LEU A 555 12.94 -20.35 30.00
CA LEU A 555 12.60 -19.00 29.52
C LEU A 555 11.34 -18.41 30.17
N GLY A 556 10.54 -19.22 30.85
CA GLY A 556 9.44 -18.72 31.68
C GLY A 556 9.90 -18.10 33.01
N GLU A 557 11.14 -18.36 33.45
CA GLU A 557 11.64 -17.95 34.76
C GLU A 557 12.04 -16.47 34.76
N LEU A 558 11.57 -15.74 35.80
CA LEU A 558 11.78 -14.28 35.89
C LEU A 558 13.23 -13.82 35.98
N PRO A 559 14.18 -14.56 36.57
CA PRO A 559 15.59 -14.16 36.60
C PRO A 559 16.22 -13.98 35.21
N LEU A 560 15.70 -14.61 34.18
CA LEU A 560 16.17 -14.45 32.80
C LEU A 560 15.69 -13.18 32.09
N TRP A 561 14.73 -12.48 32.72
CA TRP A 561 14.11 -11.28 32.16
C TRP A 561 14.66 -10.01 32.80
N ALA A 562 14.79 -8.97 32.00
CA ALA A 562 15.13 -7.63 32.49
C ALA A 562 14.02 -7.04 33.37
N ASP A 563 14.29 -5.93 34.03
CA ASP A 563 13.35 -5.27 34.94
C ASP A 563 12.04 -4.86 34.27
N ASP A 564 12.05 -4.66 32.94
CA ASP A 564 10.88 -4.33 32.14
C ASP A 564 9.97 -5.56 31.89
N LEU A 565 10.44 -6.77 32.19
CA LEU A 565 9.73 -8.03 31.99
C LEU A 565 9.23 -8.24 30.54
N VAL A 566 9.88 -7.59 29.58
CA VAL A 566 9.62 -7.68 28.14
C VAL A 566 10.87 -8.19 27.41
N HIS A 567 12.05 -7.78 27.87
CA HIS A 567 13.33 -8.13 27.27
C HIS A 567 14.11 -9.11 28.15
N LEU A 568 15.00 -9.85 27.52
CA LEU A 568 15.86 -10.79 28.24
C LEU A 568 17.06 -10.06 28.84
N ARG A 569 17.54 -10.57 29.98
CA ARG A 569 18.87 -10.25 30.49
C ARG A 569 19.93 -11.04 29.74
N SER A 570 21.20 -10.76 30.04
CA SER A 570 22.36 -11.45 29.49
C SER A 570 22.25 -12.98 29.60
N ALA A 571 21.82 -13.50 30.75
CA ALA A 571 21.59 -14.93 30.96
C ALA A 571 20.52 -15.49 30.03
N GLY A 572 19.41 -14.79 29.82
CA GLY A 572 18.36 -15.18 28.89
C GLY A 572 18.83 -15.16 27.44
N HIS A 573 19.57 -14.14 27.02
CA HIS A 573 20.16 -14.07 25.70
C HIS A 573 21.19 -15.19 25.46
N ARG A 574 21.99 -15.56 26.47
CA ARG A 574 22.89 -16.72 26.41
C ARG A 574 22.12 -18.00 26.17
N LEU A 575 21.10 -18.28 26.98
CA LEU A 575 20.28 -19.48 26.84
C LEU A 575 19.69 -19.59 25.42
N VAL A 576 19.11 -18.52 24.88
CA VAL A 576 18.55 -18.52 23.51
C VAL A 576 19.64 -18.79 22.47
N ALA A 577 20.83 -18.20 22.59
CA ALA A 577 21.94 -18.40 21.67
C ALA A 577 22.40 -19.86 21.61
N TYR A 578 22.56 -20.49 22.77
CA TYR A 578 23.00 -21.88 22.84
C TYR A 578 21.90 -22.87 22.38
N ARG A 579 20.62 -22.58 22.66
CA ARG A 579 19.50 -23.36 22.11
C ARG A 579 19.41 -23.20 20.57
N ALA A 580 19.70 -22.03 20.03
CA ALA A 580 19.81 -21.80 18.59
C ALA A 580 21.00 -22.60 18.00
N ALA A 581 22.15 -22.57 18.65
CA ALA A 581 23.32 -23.33 18.25
C ALA A 581 23.04 -24.86 18.27
N GLU A 582 22.34 -25.36 19.30
CA GLU A 582 21.90 -26.76 19.39
C GLU A 582 20.97 -27.12 18.23
N ALA A 583 19.98 -26.28 17.91
CA ALA A 583 19.05 -26.49 16.80
C ALA A 583 19.76 -26.49 15.43
N LEU A 584 20.84 -25.71 15.28
CA LEU A 584 21.69 -25.68 14.10
C LEU A 584 22.73 -26.81 14.06
N GLY A 585 22.84 -27.63 15.12
CA GLY A 585 23.73 -28.75 15.18
C GLY A 585 25.20 -28.40 15.50
N VAL A 586 25.41 -27.23 16.16
CA VAL A 586 26.75 -26.89 16.70
C VAL A 586 27.16 -27.90 17.77
N PRO A 587 28.35 -28.52 17.65
CA PRO A 587 28.81 -29.52 18.63
C PRO A 587 28.91 -28.92 20.03
N ASP A 588 28.59 -29.73 21.03
CA ASP A 588 28.73 -29.43 22.46
C ASP A 588 28.03 -28.13 22.96
N ALA A 589 27.11 -27.58 22.18
CA ALA A 589 26.40 -26.32 22.51
C ALA A 589 25.81 -26.33 23.94
N ARG A 590 25.24 -27.45 24.37
CA ARG A 590 24.67 -27.63 25.72
C ARG A 590 25.73 -27.61 26.82
N ALA A 591 26.87 -28.26 26.60
CA ALA A 591 27.97 -28.28 27.56
C ALA A 591 28.63 -26.89 27.66
N LEU A 592 28.75 -26.20 26.52
CA LEU A 592 29.25 -24.82 26.46
C LEU A 592 28.34 -23.83 27.21
N LEU A 593 27.01 -24.02 27.17
CA LEU A 593 26.08 -23.24 27.97
C LEU A 593 26.37 -23.34 29.47
N GLY A 594 26.51 -24.57 29.99
CA GLY A 594 26.80 -24.81 31.40
C GLY A 594 28.14 -24.18 31.85
N LEU A 595 29.15 -24.20 30.97
CA LEU A 595 30.44 -23.55 31.23
C LEU A 595 30.31 -22.02 31.23
N ASP A 596 29.57 -21.46 30.28
CA ASP A 596 29.34 -20.02 30.18
C ASP A 596 28.52 -19.47 31.36
N GLU A 597 27.53 -20.21 31.82
CA GLU A 597 26.75 -19.90 33.04
C GLU A 597 27.63 -19.87 34.29
N ALA A 598 28.52 -20.87 34.45
CA ALA A 598 29.46 -20.93 35.56
C ALA A 598 30.45 -19.77 35.58
N LEU A 599 30.89 -19.28 34.41
CA LEU A 599 31.82 -18.15 34.27
C LEU A 599 31.18 -16.78 34.54
N HIS A 600 29.86 -16.69 34.50
CA HIS A 600 29.11 -15.44 34.59
C HIS A 600 28.10 -15.41 35.73
N ALA A 601 28.20 -16.28 36.71
CA ALA A 601 27.26 -16.40 37.83
C ALA A 601 27.12 -15.12 38.68
N ASP A 602 28.11 -14.23 38.66
CA ASP A 602 28.18 -13.04 39.51
C ASP A 602 27.81 -11.71 38.79
N ASP A 603 27.44 -11.75 37.51
CA ASP A 603 27.36 -10.52 36.68
C ASP A 603 26.06 -9.68 36.86
N GLU A 604 25.07 -10.08 37.69
CA GLU A 604 23.77 -9.40 37.71
C GLU A 604 23.18 -9.13 39.11
N THR A 605 23.14 -7.87 39.51
CA THR A 605 22.33 -7.37 40.64
C THR A 605 21.03 -6.73 40.16
N PRO A 606 19.85 -7.08 40.73
CA PRO A 606 18.58 -6.43 40.38
C PRO A 606 18.50 -4.97 40.85
N ARG A 607 18.08 -4.06 39.98
CA ARG A 607 17.80 -2.66 40.33
C ARG A 607 16.30 -2.39 40.15
N GLY A 608 15.59 -2.00 41.24
CA GLY A 608 14.16 -1.69 41.22
C GLY A 608 13.85 -0.31 40.62
N GLY A 609 12.60 -0.12 40.12
CA GLY A 609 12.08 1.15 39.59
C GLY A 609 11.40 1.08 38.23
N TRP A 610 11.01 -0.11 37.76
CA TRP A 610 10.45 -0.38 36.43
C TRP A 610 9.24 0.49 36.03
N VAL A 611 8.27 0.73 36.93
CA VAL A 611 6.99 1.39 36.55
C VAL A 611 7.22 2.84 36.08
N THR A 612 8.08 3.57 36.77
CA THR A 612 8.32 5.00 36.46
C THR A 612 9.37 5.20 35.37
N ARG A 613 10.36 4.30 35.26
CA ARG A 613 11.48 4.43 34.34
C ARG A 613 11.15 3.89 32.93
N ASP A 614 10.41 2.79 32.84
CA ASP A 614 10.24 2.06 31.59
C ASP A 614 8.77 1.94 31.13
N ALA A 615 7.81 1.57 32.01
CA ALA A 615 6.43 1.33 31.64
C ALA A 615 5.63 2.60 31.32
N LEU A 616 5.76 3.66 32.11
CA LEU A 616 5.06 4.93 31.85
C LEU A 616 5.57 5.64 30.59
N PRO A 617 6.88 5.75 30.30
CA PRO A 617 7.38 6.31 29.04
C PRO A 617 6.99 5.47 27.82
N TRP A 618 6.93 4.13 27.95
CA TRP A 618 6.48 3.24 26.88
C TRP A 618 5.00 3.46 26.56
N LEU A 619 4.12 3.50 27.59
CA LEU A 619 2.69 3.77 27.42
C LEU A 619 2.45 5.15 26.80
N TRP A 620 3.19 6.16 27.25
CA TRP A 620 3.05 7.53 26.80
C TRP A 620 3.49 7.74 25.34
N ARG A 621 4.57 7.06 24.91
CA ARG A 621 4.99 7.01 23.48
C ARG A 621 3.93 6.33 22.63
N ARG A 622 3.35 5.22 23.10
CA ARG A 622 2.32 4.47 22.38
C ARG A 622 1.02 5.26 22.20
N VAL A 623 0.61 6.05 23.19
CA VAL A 623 -0.55 6.96 23.10
C VAL A 623 -0.30 8.06 22.05
N ARG A 624 0.95 8.47 21.82
CA ARG A 624 1.35 9.45 20.81
C ARG A 624 1.64 8.86 19.43
N GLY A 625 1.38 7.58 19.22
CA GLY A 625 1.63 6.89 17.93
C GLY A 625 3.11 6.73 17.58
N ARG A 626 4.03 6.98 18.53
CA ARG A 626 5.48 6.80 18.35
C ARG A 626 5.95 5.48 18.94
N THR A 627 6.93 4.86 18.28
CA THR A 627 7.59 3.64 18.76
C THR A 627 9.03 3.96 19.21
N ALA A 628 9.60 3.08 20.03
CA ALA A 628 10.99 3.23 20.46
C ALA A 628 12.01 2.98 19.31
N GLY A 629 11.53 2.45 18.17
CA GLY A 629 12.34 2.16 16.99
C GLY A 629 12.27 3.22 15.89
N ASP A 630 11.47 4.28 16.09
CA ASP A 630 11.32 5.32 15.06
C ASP A 630 12.62 6.12 14.89
N GLY A 631 13.14 6.17 13.67
CA GLY A 631 14.39 6.84 13.33
C GLY A 631 15.66 6.06 13.69
N LEU A 632 15.54 4.81 14.15
CA LEU A 632 16.69 3.94 14.37
C LEU A 632 17.01 3.12 13.11
N SER A 633 18.30 2.96 12.85
CA SER A 633 18.85 2.03 11.86
C SER A 633 19.12 0.66 12.48
N ALA A 634 19.29 -0.34 11.62
CA ALA A 634 19.71 -1.67 12.02
C ALA A 634 21.08 -1.63 12.71
N LYS A 635 21.29 -2.52 13.69
CA LYS A 635 22.53 -2.62 14.45
C LYS A 635 23.76 -2.85 13.56
N HIS A 636 23.65 -3.75 12.61
CA HIS A 636 24.64 -4.02 11.58
C HIS A 636 23.91 -4.12 10.25
N SER A 637 23.75 -2.98 9.56
CA SER A 637 23.04 -2.91 8.26
C SER A 637 23.80 -3.57 7.11
N GLY A 638 25.09 -3.87 7.31
CA GLY A 638 25.96 -4.63 6.42
C GLY A 638 26.72 -5.69 7.19
N TYR A 639 27.44 -6.55 6.46
CA TYR A 639 28.26 -7.58 7.08
C TYR A 639 29.43 -7.02 7.89
N ILE A 640 29.58 -7.54 9.11
CA ILE A 640 30.83 -7.48 9.88
C ILE A 640 31.50 -8.85 9.80
N GLU A 641 32.83 -8.90 9.87
CA GLU A 641 33.59 -10.13 9.87
C GLU A 641 33.92 -10.55 11.31
N LEU A 642 33.65 -11.81 11.63
CA LEU A 642 33.94 -12.41 12.93
C LEU A 642 35.12 -13.37 12.81
N PRO A 643 36.03 -13.42 13.81
CA PRO A 643 37.18 -14.32 13.80
C PRO A 643 36.74 -15.78 13.84
N THR A 644 37.20 -16.57 12.89
CA THR A 644 36.92 -17.99 12.78
C THR A 644 37.85 -18.81 13.69
N ARG A 645 37.63 -20.13 13.76
CA ARG A 645 38.51 -21.05 14.50
C ARG A 645 39.94 -20.97 13.94
N GLY A 646 40.11 -21.00 12.64
CA GLY A 646 41.40 -20.93 12.00
C GLY A 646 42.16 -19.60 12.25
N ASP A 647 41.44 -18.49 12.41
CA ASP A 647 42.06 -17.20 12.76
C ASP A 647 42.54 -17.20 14.22
N ARG A 648 41.78 -17.76 15.14
CA ARG A 648 42.14 -17.90 16.56
C ARG A 648 43.36 -18.79 16.77
N GLU A 649 43.42 -19.91 16.06
CA GLU A 649 44.59 -20.83 16.13
C GLU A 649 45.84 -20.16 15.58
N ARG A 650 45.77 -19.33 14.53
CA ARG A 650 46.90 -18.56 14.01
C ARG A 650 47.41 -17.50 15.01
N LEU A 651 46.51 -16.82 15.76
CA LEU A 651 46.86 -15.85 16.78
C LEU A 651 47.54 -16.48 18.02
N HIS A 652 47.31 -17.74 18.30
CA HIS A 652 47.96 -18.46 19.41
C HIS A 652 49.29 -19.12 19.03
N THR A 653 49.61 -19.16 17.74
CA THR A 653 50.88 -19.74 17.22
C THR A 653 51.86 -18.66 16.74
N SER A 654 51.52 -17.39 16.79
CA SER A 654 52.35 -16.22 16.54
C SER A 654 52.74 -15.52 17.87
#